data_acab4a0f188ebbf06e897dfaa76bdec2
#
_entry.id   acab4a0f188ebbf06e897dfaa76bdec2
#
_cell.length_a   1.000
_cell.length_b   1.000
_cell.length_c   1.000
_cell.angle_alpha   90.00
_cell.angle_beta   90.00
_cell.angle_gamma   90.00
#
_symmetry.space_group_name_H-M   'P 1'
#
loop_
_entity.id
_entity.type
_entity.pdbx_description
1 polymer ?
#
loop_
_entity_poly.entity_id
_entity_poly.type
_entity_poly.pdbx_seq_one_letter_code
_entity_poly.pdbx_strand_id
1 'polypeptide(L)'
;MAYHAFVAMPFGTKENIDFNKVYSEYIQPALEGAGFEVFRADEEMRAGDIRTDMFQELLLADLVVADLSIDNPNVWYELGVRHALRARGVIGIRCRRDYMPFDVYTDRALTYHVKDNPPEPAAPDPAQLESDKKKLAQFATETINAWYDRKVSPVYHLLPYLKEPDWKSLRIEEAKEFWEEYESWAMRIEIARKRNRPGDILVLADEAPTRVFRVEASRKAGKALLSVGQYKLALTQYENALAIRPKDLESQRQKGLLLGRLKKYDEAKEWIDALVKEFPDDAESWALLGRIEKDGWVDSWRGDGKSTEEMRRDALQEEGSVREAINAYATGFRKDPTHYYSGINAVTLLYLQSDLTGKDERPGVRMEMEEGVRWDVRGALEKDPKDYWARVTLADLEVLVSAKDVVEDAYKSAVAVAEKDWFQLNSSRQQLLLLKDLGFRTPEAEAGLAIIDRALSRINPPEKTWTPQQVFIFSGHMIDAPGREEPRFPPDKEKIAAAAIAAKLDELKAGQGDLAFCGGACGGDMLFAEACLERGVRLDVRLPFDEPTFLQNSVAFAGDSWVDRYYKMKSNEKTRIYIMPDELGPTPKNANPYARNNLWQLYTALAWGPDKVRFVCLWNRKGGDGAGGTQHMVETVQKYSGRVYILDTTKLW
;
A
#
# COMPACT_ATOMS: atom_id res chain seq x y z
N MET A 1 -7.88 8.62 7.14
CA MET A 1 -8.12 7.81 8.36
C MET A 1 -7.76 8.62 9.60
N ALA A 2 -8.60 8.59 10.62
CA ALA A 2 -8.28 9.19 11.90
C ALA A 2 -7.14 8.42 12.59
N TYR A 3 -6.29 9.10 13.34
CA TYR A 3 -5.37 8.47 14.28
C TYR A 3 -6.15 8.03 15.50
N HIS A 4 -5.71 6.98 16.19
CA HIS A 4 -6.36 6.51 17.41
C HIS A 4 -5.62 7.04 18.65
N ALA A 5 -6.36 7.70 19.55
CA ALA A 5 -5.81 8.24 20.81
C ALA A 5 -6.54 7.65 22.02
N PHE A 6 -5.77 7.11 22.95
CA PHE A 6 -6.26 6.67 24.25
C PHE A 6 -5.96 7.72 25.33
N VAL A 7 -6.94 8.03 26.18
CA VAL A 7 -6.79 9.01 27.26
C VAL A 7 -6.78 8.33 28.63
N ALA A 8 -5.61 8.32 29.24
CA ALA A 8 -5.37 7.84 30.61
C ALA A 8 -5.55 9.01 31.59
N MET A 9 -6.67 9.07 32.31
CA MET A 9 -6.96 10.20 33.20
C MET A 9 -7.86 9.79 34.38
N PRO A 10 -7.91 10.57 35.47
CA PRO A 10 -8.88 10.37 36.53
C PRO A 10 -10.32 10.54 36.03
N PHE A 11 -11.29 9.89 36.66
CA PHE A 11 -12.72 10.01 36.35
C PHE A 11 -13.46 10.78 37.42
N GLY A 12 -14.52 11.51 37.02
CA GLY A 12 -15.38 12.28 37.91
C GLY A 12 -14.66 13.46 38.55
N THR A 13 -15.12 13.89 39.71
CA THR A 13 -14.53 14.98 40.47
C THR A 13 -13.53 14.43 41.50
N LYS A 14 -12.27 14.89 41.40
CA LYS A 14 -11.21 14.55 42.35
C LYS A 14 -10.35 15.81 42.63
N GLU A 15 -9.95 16.00 43.88
CA GLU A 15 -9.15 17.17 44.31
C GLU A 15 -9.72 18.51 43.80
N ASN A 16 -11.06 18.62 43.88
CA ASN A 16 -11.81 19.80 43.41
C ASN A 16 -11.64 20.11 41.90
N ILE A 17 -11.33 19.11 41.05
CA ILE A 17 -11.27 19.22 39.59
C ILE A 17 -12.31 18.31 38.97
N ASP A 18 -13.10 18.82 38.03
CA ASP A 18 -14.05 18.04 37.23
C ASP A 18 -13.35 17.45 35.97
N PHE A 19 -12.82 16.24 36.12
CA PHE A 19 -12.11 15.56 35.02
C PHE A 19 -13.03 15.17 33.86
N ASN A 20 -14.34 15.04 34.07
CA ASN A 20 -15.27 14.80 32.98
C ASN A 20 -15.38 16.03 32.08
N LYS A 21 -15.44 17.23 32.66
CA LYS A 21 -15.38 18.48 31.88
C LYS A 21 -14.03 18.68 31.24
N VAL A 22 -12.92 18.35 31.91
CA VAL A 22 -11.58 18.38 31.30
C VAL A 22 -11.53 17.47 30.07
N TYR A 23 -12.11 16.28 30.14
CA TYR A 23 -12.19 15.41 28.96
C TYR A 23 -13.06 15.99 27.84
N SER A 24 -14.33 16.28 28.15
CA SER A 24 -15.32 16.66 27.11
C SER A 24 -15.14 18.06 26.53
N GLU A 25 -14.59 19.01 27.30
CA GLU A 25 -14.44 20.39 26.85
C GLU A 25 -13.04 20.73 26.36
N TYR A 26 -11.99 20.00 26.80
CA TYR A 26 -10.61 20.28 26.45
C TYR A 26 -9.96 19.16 25.62
N ILE A 27 -9.80 17.92 26.20
CA ILE A 27 -8.96 16.88 25.61
C ILE A 27 -9.59 16.35 24.33
N GLN A 28 -10.83 15.87 24.41
CA GLN A 28 -11.53 15.25 23.29
C GLN A 28 -11.65 16.22 22.08
N PRO A 29 -12.17 17.45 22.24
CA PRO A 29 -12.29 18.36 21.09
C PRO A 29 -10.95 18.77 20.49
N ALA A 30 -9.89 18.88 21.31
CA ALA A 30 -8.55 19.22 20.83
C ALA A 30 -7.97 18.10 19.94
N LEU A 31 -8.12 16.84 20.34
CA LEU A 31 -7.61 15.68 19.60
C LEU A 31 -8.47 15.38 18.37
N GLU A 32 -9.80 15.45 18.47
CA GLU A 32 -10.70 15.29 17.32
C GLU A 32 -10.45 16.36 16.25
N GLY A 33 -10.24 17.61 16.67
CA GLY A 33 -9.85 18.71 15.77
C GLY A 33 -8.48 18.49 15.10
N ALA A 34 -7.61 17.69 15.69
CA ALA A 34 -6.33 17.27 15.12
C ALA A 34 -6.42 15.96 14.28
N GLY A 35 -7.63 15.40 14.10
CA GLY A 35 -7.87 14.21 13.27
C GLY A 35 -7.68 12.89 14.01
N PHE A 36 -7.81 12.87 15.34
CA PHE A 36 -7.79 11.65 16.13
C PHE A 36 -9.21 11.15 16.43
N GLU A 37 -9.37 9.83 16.46
CA GLU A 37 -10.49 9.16 17.13
C GLU A 37 -10.07 8.96 18.59
N VAL A 38 -10.87 9.49 19.53
CA VAL A 38 -10.47 9.59 20.94
C VAL A 38 -11.28 8.58 21.76
N PHE A 39 -10.58 7.83 22.59
CA PHE A 39 -11.15 6.82 23.48
C PHE A 39 -10.70 7.02 24.92
N ARG A 40 -11.63 6.90 25.86
CA ARG A 40 -11.37 6.90 27.30
C ARG A 40 -11.96 5.61 27.91
N ALA A 41 -11.25 4.98 28.82
CA ALA A 41 -11.55 3.65 29.33
C ALA A 41 -12.94 3.45 29.96
N ASP A 42 -13.60 4.53 30.44
CA ASP A 42 -14.94 4.47 31.02
C ASP A 42 -16.10 4.60 29.99
N GLU A 43 -15.78 4.86 28.71
CA GLU A 43 -16.78 4.93 27.63
C GLU A 43 -17.17 3.54 27.10
N GLU A 44 -16.43 2.49 27.47
CA GLU A 44 -16.74 1.11 27.10
C GLU A 44 -17.95 0.58 27.87
N MET A 45 -19.10 0.40 27.18
CA MET A 45 -20.35 -0.11 27.78
C MET A 45 -20.50 -1.65 27.66
N ARG A 46 -19.46 -2.38 27.26
CA ARG A 46 -19.52 -3.82 27.02
C ARG A 46 -19.18 -4.61 28.28
N ALA A 47 -19.88 -5.73 28.48
CA ALA A 47 -19.57 -6.68 29.54
C ALA A 47 -18.30 -7.47 29.19
N GLY A 48 -17.16 -7.08 29.75
CA GLY A 48 -15.87 -7.74 29.59
C GLY A 48 -14.88 -7.39 30.70
N ASP A 49 -13.66 -7.90 30.64
CA ASP A 49 -12.59 -7.50 31.56
C ASP A 49 -11.99 -6.16 31.07
N ILE A 50 -12.40 -5.06 31.71
CA ILE A 50 -11.91 -3.69 31.42
C ILE A 50 -10.38 -3.62 31.33
N ARG A 51 -9.66 -4.49 32.02
CA ARG A 51 -8.19 -4.50 31.99
C ARG A 51 -7.63 -5.03 30.68
N THR A 52 -8.29 -5.99 30.06
CA THR A 52 -7.86 -6.56 28.77
C THR A 52 -7.98 -5.53 27.67
N ASP A 53 -9.10 -4.81 27.62
CA ASP A 53 -9.32 -3.75 26.62
C ASP A 53 -8.35 -2.59 26.83
N MET A 54 -8.10 -2.19 28.07
CA MET A 54 -7.12 -1.15 28.42
C MET A 54 -5.70 -1.54 27.95
N PHE A 55 -5.23 -2.77 28.19
CA PHE A 55 -3.91 -3.21 27.74
C PHE A 55 -3.80 -3.25 26.22
N GLN A 56 -4.86 -3.66 25.54
CA GLN A 56 -4.94 -3.64 24.10
C GLN A 56 -4.81 -2.21 23.58
N GLU A 57 -5.54 -1.24 24.14
CA GLU A 57 -5.46 0.17 23.80
C GLU A 57 -4.08 0.75 24.09
N LEU A 58 -3.47 0.46 25.23
CA LEU A 58 -2.12 0.89 25.57
C LEU A 58 -1.05 0.35 24.60
N LEU A 59 -1.28 -0.81 24.00
CA LEU A 59 -0.40 -1.37 22.96
C LEU A 59 -0.69 -0.78 21.58
N LEU A 60 -1.96 -0.62 21.20
CA LEU A 60 -2.37 -0.38 19.81
C LEU A 60 -2.57 1.09 19.47
N ALA A 61 -2.96 1.95 20.45
CA ALA A 61 -3.20 3.36 20.22
C ALA A 61 -1.97 4.06 19.60
N ASP A 62 -2.22 4.94 18.64
CA ASP A 62 -1.19 5.79 18.03
C ASP A 62 -0.63 6.77 19.06
N LEU A 63 -1.51 7.28 19.95
CA LEU A 63 -1.17 8.26 20.97
C LEU A 63 -1.84 7.88 22.29
N VAL A 64 -1.11 8.02 23.39
CA VAL A 64 -1.66 7.99 24.75
C VAL A 64 -1.47 9.37 25.36
N VAL A 65 -2.57 9.99 25.81
CA VAL A 65 -2.55 11.23 26.58
C VAL A 65 -2.78 10.90 28.04
N ALA A 66 -1.79 11.17 28.88
CA ALA A 66 -1.86 10.90 30.33
C ALA A 66 -2.05 12.19 31.11
N ASP A 67 -3.16 12.32 31.87
CA ASP A 67 -3.39 13.46 32.76
C ASP A 67 -2.73 13.20 34.12
N LEU A 68 -1.70 13.97 34.39
CA LEU A 68 -0.83 13.87 35.56
C LEU A 68 -1.11 14.97 36.59
N SER A 69 -2.28 15.61 36.55
CA SER A 69 -2.66 16.72 37.44
C SER A 69 -2.68 16.32 38.91
N ILE A 70 -3.09 15.10 39.21
CA ILE A 70 -3.16 14.55 40.58
C ILE A 70 -2.46 13.20 40.66
N ASP A 71 -2.19 12.71 41.87
CA ASP A 71 -1.66 11.37 42.07
C ASP A 71 -2.77 10.33 41.95
N ASN A 72 -2.88 9.73 40.76
CA ASN A 72 -3.83 8.65 40.49
C ASN A 72 -3.09 7.35 40.19
N PRO A 73 -3.23 6.31 41.03
CA PRO A 73 -2.51 5.05 40.84
C PRO A 73 -2.80 4.36 39.49
N ASN A 74 -4.02 4.47 38.97
CA ASN A 74 -4.40 3.87 37.70
C ASN A 74 -3.69 4.57 36.53
N VAL A 75 -3.70 5.89 36.51
CA VAL A 75 -3.01 6.68 35.48
C VAL A 75 -1.50 6.41 35.47
N TRP A 76 -0.88 6.32 36.66
CA TRP A 76 0.53 5.96 36.77
C TRP A 76 0.81 4.55 36.25
N TYR A 77 -0.08 3.60 36.56
CA TYR A 77 0.03 2.23 36.08
C TYR A 77 -0.09 2.17 34.56
N GLU A 78 -1.11 2.80 33.98
CA GLU A 78 -1.35 2.86 32.53
C GLU A 78 -0.17 3.51 31.81
N LEU A 79 0.34 4.63 32.31
CA LEU A 79 1.50 5.31 31.77
C LEU A 79 2.75 4.41 31.82
N GLY A 80 2.99 3.73 32.94
CA GLY A 80 4.10 2.79 33.10
C GLY A 80 4.02 1.62 32.11
N VAL A 81 2.83 1.03 31.95
CA VAL A 81 2.57 -0.04 30.98
C VAL A 81 2.81 0.48 29.55
N ARG A 82 2.27 1.65 29.20
CA ARG A 82 2.50 2.25 27.88
C ARG A 82 3.99 2.47 27.61
N HIS A 83 4.74 2.98 28.56
CA HIS A 83 6.19 3.16 28.44
C HIS A 83 6.95 1.83 28.26
N ALA A 84 6.46 0.73 28.84
CA ALA A 84 7.05 -0.60 28.66
C ALA A 84 6.71 -1.22 27.30
N LEU A 85 5.51 -0.94 26.76
CA LEU A 85 5.02 -1.52 25.51
C LEU A 85 5.43 -0.73 24.26
N ARG A 86 5.59 0.60 24.38
CA ARG A 86 5.84 1.50 23.24
C ARG A 86 6.93 2.53 23.54
N ALA A 87 7.82 2.69 22.59
CA ALA A 87 8.88 3.68 22.66
C ALA A 87 8.39 5.13 22.45
N ARG A 88 7.19 5.30 21.89
CA ARG A 88 6.68 6.57 21.35
C ARG A 88 5.18 6.73 21.55
N GLY A 89 4.67 7.93 21.20
CA GLY A 89 3.23 8.18 21.20
C GLY A 89 2.69 8.35 22.60
N VAL A 90 3.35 9.16 23.45
CA VAL A 90 2.89 9.52 24.79
C VAL A 90 2.98 11.03 24.96
N ILE A 91 1.93 11.63 25.51
CA ILE A 91 1.87 13.03 25.92
C ILE A 91 1.39 13.09 27.37
N GLY A 92 2.19 13.68 28.26
CA GLY A 92 1.74 14.08 29.59
C GLY A 92 1.04 15.44 29.53
N ILE A 93 -0.10 15.57 30.21
CA ILE A 93 -0.77 16.86 30.47
C ILE A 93 -0.96 17.07 31.97
N ARG A 94 -1.04 18.31 32.42
CA ARG A 94 -1.26 18.63 33.84
C ARG A 94 -1.89 20.01 34.04
N CYS A 95 -2.64 20.15 35.13
CA CYS A 95 -3.03 21.43 35.69
C CYS A 95 -2.68 21.51 37.19
N ARG A 96 -2.51 22.70 37.75
CA ARG A 96 -2.30 22.95 39.19
C ARG A 96 -1.17 22.16 39.87
N ARG A 97 -0.32 21.51 39.12
CA ARG A 97 0.75 20.67 39.66
C ARG A 97 2.10 21.33 39.36
N ASP A 98 2.77 21.83 40.38
CA ASP A 98 4.08 22.49 40.26
C ASP A 98 5.23 21.48 40.30
N TYR A 99 5.02 20.32 40.95
CA TYR A 99 6.04 19.30 41.16
C TYR A 99 5.63 17.98 40.53
N MET A 100 6.53 17.37 39.75
CA MET A 100 6.38 16.03 39.17
C MET A 100 7.20 15.04 39.98
N PRO A 101 6.72 13.78 40.14
CA PRO A 101 7.52 12.70 40.75
C PRO A 101 8.85 12.53 40.02
N PHE A 102 9.89 12.13 40.77
CA PHE A 102 11.26 12.02 40.28
C PHE A 102 11.38 11.17 39.01
N ASP A 103 10.64 10.06 38.95
CA ASP A 103 10.71 9.09 37.86
C ASP A 103 10.14 9.59 36.51
N VAL A 104 9.32 10.64 36.54
CA VAL A 104 8.71 11.27 35.35
C VAL A 104 9.07 12.76 35.20
N TYR A 105 9.94 13.26 36.06
CA TYR A 105 10.33 14.67 36.10
C TYR A 105 10.97 15.17 34.80
N THR A 106 11.65 14.30 34.08
CA THR A 106 12.32 14.63 32.81
C THR A 106 11.37 14.68 31.62
N ASP A 107 10.14 14.18 31.77
CA ASP A 107 9.17 14.14 30.70
C ASP A 107 8.45 15.48 30.56
N ARG A 108 8.38 15.98 29.32
CA ARG A 108 7.65 17.23 29.03
C ARG A 108 6.16 17.00 29.16
N ALA A 109 5.52 17.60 30.17
CA ALA A 109 4.08 17.67 30.29
C ALA A 109 3.55 19.02 29.84
N LEU A 110 2.48 19.04 29.04
CA LEU A 110 1.77 20.25 28.67
C LEU A 110 0.93 20.73 29.84
N THR A 111 1.03 22.02 30.17
CA THR A 111 0.17 22.62 31.18
C THR A 111 -1.11 23.15 30.53
N TYR A 112 -2.27 22.78 31.09
CA TYR A 112 -3.57 23.34 30.76
C TYR A 112 -4.15 24.07 32.00
N HIS A 113 -5.15 24.94 31.79
CA HIS A 113 -5.65 25.83 32.81
C HIS A 113 -7.07 25.45 33.24
N VAL A 114 -7.29 25.43 34.56
CA VAL A 114 -8.62 25.25 35.16
C VAL A 114 -8.95 26.45 36.07
N LYS A 115 -10.22 26.81 36.14
CA LYS A 115 -10.74 27.90 36.93
C LYS A 115 -11.65 27.38 38.03
N ASP A 116 -11.45 27.89 39.27
CA ASP A 116 -12.34 27.63 40.37
C ASP A 116 -13.68 28.34 40.17
N ASN A 117 -14.77 27.63 40.46
CA ASN A 117 -16.13 28.15 40.39
C ASN A 117 -16.96 27.66 41.59
N PRO A 118 -16.59 28.00 42.84
CA PRO A 118 -17.30 27.54 44.03
C PRO A 118 -18.78 27.90 43.99
N PRO A 119 -19.73 26.99 44.38
CA PRO A 119 -19.48 25.70 45.02
C PRO A 119 -19.15 24.54 44.07
N GLU A 120 -19.11 24.75 42.75
CA GLU A 120 -18.80 23.73 41.75
C GLU A 120 -17.29 23.42 41.70
N PRO A 121 -16.89 22.21 41.32
CA PRO A 121 -15.49 21.88 41.10
C PRO A 121 -14.91 22.70 39.95
N ALA A 122 -13.59 22.85 39.94
CA ALA A 122 -12.87 23.54 38.89
C ALA A 122 -13.03 22.83 37.54
N ALA A 123 -13.22 23.64 36.51
CA ALA A 123 -13.38 23.17 35.13
C ALA A 123 -12.36 23.92 34.23
N PRO A 124 -12.19 23.52 32.97
CA PRO A 124 -11.31 24.24 32.04
C PRO A 124 -11.59 25.74 32.02
N ASP A 125 -10.54 26.55 32.11
CA ASP A 125 -10.68 28.01 32.13
C ASP A 125 -11.14 28.54 30.76
N PRO A 126 -12.35 29.09 30.63
CA PRO A 126 -12.85 29.58 29.34
C PRO A 126 -11.94 30.61 28.66
N ALA A 127 -11.15 31.39 29.46
CA ALA A 127 -10.25 32.38 28.92
C ALA A 127 -8.99 31.76 28.26
N GLN A 128 -8.61 30.55 28.64
CA GLN A 128 -7.44 29.84 28.13
C GLN A 128 -7.77 28.62 27.28
N LEU A 129 -9.02 28.16 27.32
CA LEU A 129 -9.45 26.88 26.74
C LEU A 129 -9.07 26.70 25.26
N GLU A 130 -9.34 27.70 24.43
CA GLU A 130 -9.03 27.63 23.00
C GLU A 130 -7.51 27.64 22.73
N SER A 131 -6.74 28.37 23.55
CA SER A 131 -5.28 28.34 23.50
C SER A 131 -4.73 26.96 23.88
N ASP A 132 -5.28 26.38 24.94
CA ASP A 132 -4.84 25.07 25.45
C ASP A 132 -5.22 23.94 24.48
N LYS A 133 -6.43 23.97 23.89
CA LYS A 133 -6.84 23.04 22.81
C LYS A 133 -5.86 23.11 21.65
N LYS A 134 -5.54 24.32 21.17
CA LYS A 134 -4.62 24.50 20.05
C LYS A 134 -3.22 23.95 20.35
N LYS A 135 -2.71 24.15 21.57
CA LYS A 135 -1.42 23.60 22.00
C LYS A 135 -1.43 22.07 22.04
N LEU A 136 -2.47 21.46 22.60
CA LEU A 136 -2.59 20.01 22.67
C LEU A 136 -2.69 19.41 21.26
N ALA A 137 -3.54 19.98 20.40
CA ALA A 137 -3.69 19.56 19.00
C ALA A 137 -2.37 19.64 18.23
N GLN A 138 -1.65 20.75 18.37
CA GLN A 138 -0.34 20.93 17.75
C GLN A 138 0.67 19.90 18.28
N PHE A 139 0.74 19.72 19.60
CA PHE A 139 1.69 18.79 20.22
C PHE A 139 1.40 17.33 19.86
N ALA A 140 0.11 16.96 19.75
CA ALA A 140 -0.31 15.65 19.29
C ALA A 140 0.11 15.41 17.83
N THR A 141 -0.13 16.39 16.95
CA THR A 141 0.26 16.34 15.55
C THR A 141 1.78 16.24 15.39
N GLU A 142 2.54 17.06 16.12
CA GLU A 142 4.00 17.02 16.10
C GLU A 142 4.55 15.69 16.64
N THR A 143 3.95 15.14 17.71
CA THR A 143 4.35 13.84 18.26
C THR A 143 4.19 12.72 17.24
N ILE A 144 3.12 12.76 16.43
CA ILE A 144 2.90 11.78 15.37
C ILE A 144 3.84 12.02 14.19
N ASN A 145 4.06 13.25 13.78
CA ASN A 145 4.93 13.59 12.65
C ASN A 145 6.41 13.32 12.95
N ALA A 146 6.85 13.58 14.19
CA ALA A 146 8.21 13.32 14.66
C ALA A 146 8.41 11.88 15.17
N TRP A 147 7.56 10.95 14.78
CA TRP A 147 7.52 9.57 15.31
C TRP A 147 8.87 8.86 15.27
N TYR A 148 9.69 9.12 14.28
CA TYR A 148 10.97 8.43 14.09
C TYR A 148 12.18 9.16 14.69
N ASP A 149 12.03 10.44 15.01
CA ASP A 149 13.15 11.27 15.42
C ASP A 149 13.51 11.06 16.90
N ARG A 150 12.52 10.72 17.75
CA ARG A 150 12.75 10.66 19.19
C ARG A 150 11.93 9.57 19.88
N LYS A 151 12.62 8.71 20.65
CA LYS A 151 11.96 7.86 21.65
C LYS A 151 11.53 8.73 22.83
N VAL A 152 10.27 8.58 23.25
CA VAL A 152 9.70 9.35 24.38
C VAL A 152 9.75 8.50 25.66
N SER A 153 9.58 7.18 25.53
CA SER A 153 9.60 6.28 26.69
C SER A 153 10.98 6.24 27.35
N PRO A 154 11.09 6.49 28.66
CA PRO A 154 12.33 6.33 29.41
C PRO A 154 12.87 4.90 29.36
N VAL A 155 12.00 3.88 29.30
CA VAL A 155 12.38 2.48 29.19
C VAL A 155 13.22 2.24 27.93
N TYR A 156 12.73 2.68 26.77
CA TYR A 156 13.45 2.51 25.49
C TYR A 156 14.58 3.51 25.28
N HIS A 157 14.62 4.57 26.06
CA HIS A 157 15.75 5.47 26.08
C HIS A 157 16.95 4.85 26.81
N LEU A 158 16.69 4.23 27.95
CA LEU A 158 17.70 3.54 28.75
C LEU A 158 18.08 2.16 28.19
N LEU A 159 17.14 1.49 27.53
CA LEU A 159 17.34 0.16 26.91
C LEU A 159 17.21 0.26 25.38
N PRO A 160 18.22 0.81 24.69
CA PRO A 160 18.12 1.15 23.26
C PRO A 160 17.91 -0.06 22.34
N TYR A 161 18.27 -1.26 22.79
CA TYR A 161 18.13 -2.52 22.05
C TYR A 161 16.84 -3.28 22.38
N LEU A 162 16.05 -2.81 23.34
CA LEU A 162 14.76 -3.41 23.64
C LEU A 162 13.83 -3.26 22.43
N LYS A 163 13.24 -4.36 22.00
CA LYS A 163 12.26 -4.38 20.91
C LYS A 163 10.86 -4.17 21.46
N GLU A 164 10.08 -3.33 20.81
CA GLU A 164 8.65 -3.21 21.12
C GLU A 164 7.93 -4.54 20.89
N PRO A 165 6.99 -4.94 21.75
CA PRO A 165 6.13 -6.08 21.48
C PRO A 165 5.41 -5.94 20.14
N ASP A 166 5.38 -7.03 19.37
CA ASP A 166 4.56 -7.08 18.16
C ASP A 166 3.10 -7.30 18.57
N TRP A 167 2.20 -6.53 18.00
CA TRP A 167 0.75 -6.73 18.18
C TRP A 167 0.30 -8.15 17.80
N LYS A 168 1.02 -8.82 16.91
CA LYS A 168 0.81 -10.23 16.55
C LYS A 168 1.02 -11.20 17.71
N SER A 169 1.64 -10.74 18.80
CA SER A 169 1.81 -11.54 20.01
C SER A 169 0.59 -11.49 20.97
N LEU A 170 -0.43 -10.65 20.68
CA LEU A 170 -1.67 -10.65 21.41
C LEU A 170 -2.37 -12.01 21.34
N ARG A 171 -2.87 -12.51 22.48
CA ARG A 171 -3.64 -13.75 22.51
C ARG A 171 -4.96 -13.59 21.77
N ILE A 172 -5.25 -14.50 20.83
CA ILE A 172 -6.46 -14.48 20.00
C ILE A 172 -7.74 -14.51 20.84
N GLU A 173 -7.75 -15.29 21.93
CA GLU A 173 -8.93 -15.46 22.79
C GLU A 173 -9.33 -14.17 23.54
N GLU A 174 -8.36 -13.34 23.87
CA GLU A 174 -8.53 -12.11 24.66
C GLU A 174 -8.67 -10.85 23.77
N ALA A 175 -8.22 -10.92 22.52
CA ALA A 175 -8.32 -9.85 21.52
C ALA A 175 -9.16 -10.30 20.31
N LYS A 176 -10.25 -11.02 20.54
CA LYS A 176 -11.02 -11.71 19.50
C LYS A 176 -11.56 -10.76 18.44
N GLU A 177 -12.17 -9.65 18.82
CA GLU A 177 -12.75 -8.68 17.89
C GLU A 177 -11.67 -8.06 16.98
N PHE A 178 -10.52 -7.72 17.56
CA PHE A 178 -9.37 -7.18 16.83
C PHE A 178 -8.85 -8.17 15.79
N TRP A 179 -8.73 -9.46 16.14
CA TRP A 179 -8.30 -10.49 15.21
C TRP A 179 -9.34 -10.77 14.13
N GLU A 180 -10.62 -10.82 14.48
CA GLU A 180 -11.72 -11.00 13.52
C GLU A 180 -11.76 -9.85 12.50
N GLU A 181 -11.57 -8.62 12.94
CA GLU A 181 -11.48 -7.46 12.06
C GLU A 181 -10.27 -7.53 11.12
N TYR A 182 -9.10 -7.87 11.68
CA TYR A 182 -7.88 -8.03 10.89
C TYR A 182 -7.99 -9.18 9.88
N GLU A 183 -8.47 -10.34 10.29
CA GLU A 183 -8.62 -11.50 9.41
C GLU A 183 -9.66 -11.24 8.31
N SER A 184 -10.79 -10.63 8.66
CA SER A 184 -11.81 -10.22 7.71
C SER A 184 -11.24 -9.24 6.68
N TRP A 185 -10.50 -8.23 7.11
CA TRP A 185 -9.84 -7.27 6.25
C TRP A 185 -8.77 -7.95 5.36
N ALA A 186 -7.93 -8.81 5.91
CA ALA A 186 -6.90 -9.54 5.16
C ALA A 186 -7.52 -10.49 4.11
N MET A 187 -8.63 -11.14 4.44
CA MET A 187 -9.39 -11.99 3.53
C MET A 187 -9.95 -11.19 2.34
N ARG A 188 -10.46 -9.97 2.58
CA ARG A 188 -10.98 -9.10 1.50
C ARG A 188 -9.87 -8.70 0.53
N ILE A 189 -8.67 -8.38 1.00
CA ILE A 189 -7.51 -8.12 0.13
C ILE A 189 -7.19 -9.35 -0.73
N GLU A 190 -7.22 -10.54 -0.14
CA GLU A 190 -6.94 -11.78 -0.88
C GLU A 190 -8.03 -12.08 -1.93
N ILE A 191 -9.29 -11.81 -1.63
CA ILE A 191 -10.40 -11.91 -2.60
C ILE A 191 -10.19 -10.92 -3.75
N ALA A 192 -9.86 -9.66 -3.44
CA ALA A 192 -9.60 -8.64 -4.44
C ALA A 192 -8.41 -9.02 -5.35
N ARG A 193 -7.34 -9.59 -4.76
CA ARG A 193 -6.18 -10.13 -5.48
C ARG A 193 -6.58 -11.26 -6.43
N LYS A 194 -7.29 -12.28 -5.94
CA LYS A 194 -7.74 -13.43 -6.73
C LYS A 194 -8.67 -13.02 -7.88
N ARG A 195 -9.46 -11.98 -7.68
CA ARG A 195 -10.36 -11.43 -8.71
C ARG A 195 -9.69 -10.40 -9.62
N ASN A 196 -8.39 -10.17 -9.47
CA ASN A 196 -7.62 -9.17 -10.22
C ASN A 196 -8.28 -7.78 -10.19
N ARG A 197 -8.62 -7.30 -8.97
CA ARG A 197 -9.26 -6.01 -8.73
C ARG A 197 -8.31 -5.06 -7.96
N PRO A 198 -7.33 -4.44 -8.65
CA PRO A 198 -6.33 -3.59 -7.98
C PRO A 198 -6.94 -2.36 -7.28
N GLY A 199 -8.03 -1.80 -7.81
CA GLY A 199 -8.75 -0.69 -7.19
C GLY A 199 -9.30 -1.05 -5.81
N ASP A 200 -9.87 -2.26 -5.66
CA ASP A 200 -10.39 -2.77 -4.40
C ASP A 200 -9.26 -2.95 -3.36
N ILE A 201 -8.09 -3.45 -3.80
CA ILE A 201 -6.90 -3.59 -2.93
C ILE A 201 -6.50 -2.24 -2.35
N LEU A 202 -6.49 -1.18 -3.16
CA LEU A 202 -6.11 0.17 -2.72
C LEU A 202 -7.14 0.79 -1.77
N VAL A 203 -8.44 0.61 -2.03
CA VAL A 203 -9.50 1.05 -1.10
C VAL A 203 -9.31 0.39 0.27
N LEU A 204 -9.12 -0.94 0.29
CA LEU A 204 -8.91 -1.70 1.52
C LEU A 204 -7.63 -1.29 2.26
N ALA A 205 -6.56 -0.95 1.53
CA ALA A 205 -5.32 -0.47 2.15
C ALA A 205 -5.51 0.87 2.88
N ASP A 206 -6.31 1.78 2.29
CA ASP A 206 -6.64 3.07 2.91
C ASP A 206 -7.61 2.93 4.10
N GLU A 207 -8.38 1.85 4.14
CA GLU A 207 -9.35 1.54 5.21
C GLU A 207 -8.77 0.71 6.35
N ALA A 208 -7.44 0.52 6.39
CA ALA A 208 -6.81 -0.19 7.51
C ALA A 208 -7.14 0.48 8.85
N PRO A 209 -7.67 -0.28 9.84
CA PRO A 209 -8.37 0.30 11.00
C PRO A 209 -7.49 1.21 11.86
N THR A 210 -6.22 0.84 12.09
CA THR A 210 -5.31 1.58 12.96
C THR A 210 -3.95 1.80 12.30
N ARG A 211 -3.12 2.70 12.85
CA ARG A 211 -1.76 2.95 12.38
C ARG A 211 -0.87 1.72 12.47
N VAL A 212 -1.06 0.90 13.49
CA VAL A 212 -0.34 -0.37 13.66
C VAL A 212 -0.58 -1.27 12.45
N PHE A 213 -1.81 -1.30 11.93
CA PHE A 213 -2.14 -2.03 10.72
C PHE A 213 -1.66 -1.36 9.43
N ARG A 214 -1.45 -0.05 9.40
CA ARG A 214 -1.13 0.66 8.15
C ARG A 214 0.14 0.17 7.48
N VAL A 215 1.19 -0.11 8.25
CA VAL A 215 2.43 -0.69 7.69
C VAL A 215 2.14 -2.07 7.10
N GLU A 216 1.45 -2.92 7.86
CA GLU A 216 1.08 -4.27 7.40
C GLU A 216 0.09 -4.21 6.24
N ALA A 217 -0.88 -3.28 6.28
CA ALA A 217 -1.85 -3.05 5.23
C ALA A 217 -1.16 -2.63 3.93
N SER A 218 -0.24 -1.68 4.00
CA SER A 218 0.56 -1.25 2.86
C SER A 218 1.42 -2.40 2.31
N ARG A 219 2.04 -3.20 3.18
CA ARG A 219 2.82 -4.38 2.77
C ARG A 219 1.94 -5.44 2.10
N LYS A 220 0.78 -5.79 2.69
CA LYS A 220 -0.17 -6.74 2.10
C LYS A 220 -0.72 -6.26 0.77
N ALA A 221 -1.11 -4.99 0.69
CA ALA A 221 -1.56 -4.37 -0.54
C ALA A 221 -0.45 -4.34 -1.59
N GLY A 222 0.76 -3.94 -1.21
CA GLY A 222 1.95 -3.96 -2.08
C GLY A 222 2.23 -5.35 -2.64
N LYS A 223 2.21 -6.39 -1.80
CA LYS A 223 2.38 -7.78 -2.21
C LYS A 223 1.27 -8.26 -3.14
N ALA A 224 0.01 -7.93 -2.84
CA ALA A 224 -1.12 -8.27 -3.68
C ALA A 224 -1.04 -7.58 -5.06
N LEU A 225 -0.70 -6.29 -5.10
CA LEU A 225 -0.52 -5.52 -6.33
C LEU A 225 0.66 -6.03 -7.17
N LEU A 226 1.77 -6.38 -6.52
CA LEU A 226 2.93 -7.00 -7.19
C LEU A 226 2.53 -8.30 -7.89
N SER A 227 1.75 -9.17 -7.21
CA SER A 227 1.32 -10.46 -7.76
C SER A 227 0.36 -10.33 -8.95
N VAL A 228 -0.35 -9.21 -9.07
CA VAL A 228 -1.22 -8.91 -10.23
C VAL A 228 -0.55 -7.97 -11.25
N GLY A 229 0.78 -7.78 -11.17
CA GLY A 229 1.55 -7.01 -12.14
C GLY A 229 1.43 -5.49 -12.03
N GLN A 230 0.84 -4.97 -10.97
CA GLN A 230 0.65 -3.53 -10.75
C GLN A 230 1.87 -2.88 -10.07
N TYR A 231 3.03 -2.93 -10.71
CA TYR A 231 4.33 -2.58 -10.10
C TYR A 231 4.41 -1.13 -9.59
N LYS A 232 3.88 -0.14 -10.34
CA LYS A 232 3.88 1.27 -9.90
C LYS A 232 3.02 1.47 -8.64
N LEU A 233 1.84 0.86 -8.60
CA LEU A 233 0.94 0.95 -7.44
C LEU A 233 1.51 0.18 -6.24
N ALA A 234 2.13 -0.98 -6.48
CA ALA A 234 2.84 -1.73 -5.45
C ALA A 234 3.98 -0.91 -4.84
N LEU A 235 4.79 -0.24 -5.67
CA LEU A 235 5.87 0.64 -5.21
C LEU A 235 5.35 1.73 -4.28
N THR A 236 4.27 2.42 -4.67
CA THR A 236 3.64 3.44 -3.81
C THR A 236 3.20 2.88 -2.46
N GLN A 237 2.69 1.64 -2.41
CA GLN A 237 2.29 1.02 -1.14
C GLN A 237 3.48 0.73 -0.23
N TYR A 238 4.59 0.24 -0.76
CA TYR A 238 5.81 0.05 0.04
C TYR A 238 6.43 1.39 0.46
N GLU A 239 6.36 2.43 -0.36
CA GLU A 239 6.77 3.77 0.03
C GLU A 239 5.89 4.35 1.15
N ASN A 240 4.57 4.10 1.13
CA ASN A 240 3.68 4.43 2.25
C ASN A 240 4.08 3.69 3.54
N ALA A 241 4.44 2.40 3.44
CA ALA A 241 4.95 1.64 4.58
C ALA A 241 6.26 2.23 5.12
N LEU A 242 7.19 2.60 4.23
CA LEU A 242 8.48 3.21 4.59
C LEU A 242 8.32 4.62 5.16
N ALA A 243 7.33 5.40 4.73
CA ALA A 243 7.01 6.70 5.33
C ALA A 243 6.58 6.56 6.79
N ILE A 244 5.96 5.43 7.16
CA ILE A 244 5.58 5.12 8.54
C ILE A 244 6.73 4.44 9.31
N ARG A 245 7.46 3.52 8.67
CA ARG A 245 8.58 2.77 9.27
C ARG A 245 9.78 2.74 8.30
N PRO A 246 10.64 3.77 8.31
CA PRO A 246 11.75 3.90 7.36
C PRO A 246 12.72 2.72 7.34
N LYS A 247 12.88 2.03 8.48
CA LYS A 247 13.78 0.87 8.63
C LYS A 247 13.07 -0.49 8.50
N ASP A 248 11.91 -0.54 7.84
CA ASP A 248 11.22 -1.79 7.56
C ASP A 248 11.94 -2.54 6.43
N LEU A 249 12.78 -3.50 6.79
CA LEU A 249 13.67 -4.21 5.87
C LEU A 249 12.91 -4.88 4.71
N GLU A 250 11.74 -5.47 4.98
CA GLU A 250 10.92 -6.06 3.93
C GLU A 250 10.47 -5.02 2.91
N SER A 251 9.94 -3.87 3.36
CA SER A 251 9.52 -2.79 2.46
C SER A 251 10.69 -2.19 1.69
N GLN A 252 11.87 -2.08 2.30
CA GLN A 252 13.08 -1.62 1.62
C GLN A 252 13.50 -2.58 0.49
N ARG A 253 13.50 -3.89 0.75
CA ARG A 253 13.78 -4.91 -0.27
C ARG A 253 12.76 -4.85 -1.41
N GLN A 254 11.47 -4.80 -1.07
CA GLN A 254 10.41 -4.76 -2.09
C GLN A 254 10.46 -3.49 -2.93
N LYS A 255 10.84 -2.35 -2.37
CA LYS A 255 11.09 -1.12 -3.14
C LYS A 255 12.19 -1.33 -4.17
N GLY A 256 13.33 -1.89 -3.77
CA GLY A 256 14.44 -2.20 -4.69
C GLY A 256 14.01 -3.17 -5.81
N LEU A 257 13.31 -4.25 -5.45
CA LEU A 257 12.75 -5.20 -6.42
C LEU A 257 11.83 -4.52 -7.44
N LEU A 258 10.94 -3.64 -6.98
CA LEU A 258 9.98 -2.95 -7.83
C LEU A 258 10.63 -1.91 -8.74
N LEU A 259 11.65 -1.21 -8.27
CA LEU A 259 12.47 -0.34 -9.12
C LEU A 259 13.11 -1.14 -10.26
N GLY A 260 13.70 -2.30 -9.95
CA GLY A 260 14.23 -3.22 -10.98
C GLY A 260 13.15 -3.71 -11.96
N ARG A 261 11.96 -4.11 -11.46
CA ARG A 261 10.81 -4.50 -12.30
C ARG A 261 10.31 -3.37 -13.22
N LEU A 262 10.49 -2.13 -12.80
CA LEU A 262 10.16 -0.94 -13.58
C LEU A 262 11.31 -0.52 -14.50
N LYS A 263 12.38 -1.32 -14.59
CA LYS A 263 13.61 -1.08 -15.38
C LYS A 263 14.38 0.19 -14.98
N LYS A 264 14.21 0.63 -13.74
CA LYS A 264 14.94 1.73 -13.12
C LYS A 264 16.18 1.18 -12.41
N TYR A 265 17.07 0.57 -13.19
CA TYR A 265 18.18 -0.23 -12.65
C TYR A 265 19.16 0.61 -11.81
N ASP A 266 19.49 1.84 -12.24
CA ASP A 266 20.40 2.72 -11.50
C ASP A 266 19.82 3.09 -10.12
N GLU A 267 18.53 3.51 -10.09
CA GLU A 267 17.83 3.83 -8.82
C GLU A 267 17.73 2.59 -7.92
N ALA A 268 17.45 1.42 -8.51
CA ALA A 268 17.34 0.15 -7.78
C ALA A 268 18.68 -0.26 -7.15
N LYS A 269 19.78 -0.15 -7.93
CA LYS A 269 21.14 -0.45 -7.49
C LYS A 269 21.55 0.46 -6.34
N GLU A 270 21.44 1.78 -6.52
CA GLU A 270 21.79 2.76 -5.49
C GLU A 270 21.03 2.47 -4.18
N TRP A 271 19.73 2.17 -4.28
CA TRP A 271 18.89 1.85 -3.14
C TRP A 271 19.34 0.58 -2.41
N ILE A 272 19.62 -0.52 -3.15
CA ILE A 272 20.01 -1.79 -2.54
C ILE A 272 21.48 -1.79 -2.10
N ASP A 273 22.37 -1.06 -2.76
CA ASP A 273 23.73 -0.85 -2.31
C ASP A 273 23.78 -0.18 -0.92
N ALA A 274 22.90 0.78 -0.68
CA ALA A 274 22.75 1.37 0.65
C ALA A 274 22.23 0.34 1.67
N LEU A 275 21.29 -0.50 1.25
CA LEU A 275 20.67 -1.50 2.12
C LEU A 275 21.67 -2.60 2.55
N VAL A 276 22.47 -3.14 1.63
CA VAL A 276 23.48 -4.17 1.97
C VAL A 276 24.62 -3.61 2.82
N LYS A 277 24.88 -2.29 2.77
CA LYS A 277 25.82 -1.63 3.69
C LYS A 277 25.24 -1.50 5.10
N GLU A 278 23.94 -1.20 5.22
CA GLU A 278 23.26 -1.12 6.52
C GLU A 278 23.01 -2.51 7.13
N PHE A 279 22.71 -3.52 6.28
CA PHE A 279 22.41 -4.90 6.68
C PHE A 279 23.33 -5.91 5.97
N PRO A 280 24.64 -5.93 6.28
CA PRO A 280 25.62 -6.72 5.52
C PRO A 280 25.48 -8.24 5.65
N ASP A 281 24.74 -8.72 6.65
CA ASP A 281 24.49 -10.14 6.87
C ASP A 281 23.17 -10.63 6.28
N ASP A 282 22.42 -9.75 5.61
CA ASP A 282 21.14 -10.09 5.01
C ASP A 282 21.30 -10.70 3.61
N ALA A 283 21.24 -12.02 3.53
CA ALA A 283 21.43 -12.79 2.29
C ALA A 283 20.43 -12.40 1.18
N GLU A 284 19.17 -12.13 1.56
CA GLU A 284 18.11 -11.74 0.61
C GLU A 284 18.40 -10.39 -0.08
N SER A 285 18.92 -9.39 0.67
CA SER A 285 19.31 -8.11 0.09
C SER A 285 20.47 -8.25 -0.89
N TRP A 286 21.47 -9.12 -0.59
CA TRP A 286 22.54 -9.45 -1.52
C TRP A 286 22.03 -10.16 -2.77
N ALA A 287 21.09 -11.12 -2.61
CA ALA A 287 20.45 -11.79 -3.73
C ALA A 287 19.68 -10.80 -4.64
N LEU A 288 19.03 -9.83 -4.04
CA LEU A 288 18.31 -8.80 -4.76
C LEU A 288 19.26 -7.87 -5.55
N LEU A 289 20.39 -7.49 -4.96
CA LEU A 289 21.45 -6.75 -5.68
C LEU A 289 21.94 -7.55 -6.90
N GLY A 290 22.26 -8.82 -6.69
CA GLY A 290 22.66 -9.71 -7.80
C GLY A 290 21.62 -9.83 -8.89
N ARG A 291 20.34 -9.86 -8.51
CA ARG A 291 19.23 -9.87 -9.47
C ARG A 291 19.13 -8.58 -10.28
N ILE A 292 19.25 -7.42 -9.64
CA ILE A 292 19.18 -6.10 -10.30
C ILE A 292 20.31 -5.99 -11.33
N GLU A 293 21.53 -6.35 -10.94
CA GLU A 293 22.69 -6.34 -11.83
C GLU A 293 22.50 -7.33 -13.00
N LYS A 294 22.02 -8.55 -12.73
CA LYS A 294 21.73 -9.55 -13.77
C LYS A 294 20.64 -9.08 -14.73
N ASP A 295 19.53 -8.55 -14.21
CA ASP A 295 18.40 -8.13 -15.04
C ASP A 295 18.81 -6.91 -15.92
N GLY A 296 19.59 -5.97 -15.37
CA GLY A 296 20.17 -4.85 -16.13
C GLY A 296 21.14 -5.32 -17.21
N TRP A 297 22.04 -6.25 -16.89
CA TRP A 297 22.93 -6.88 -17.85
C TRP A 297 22.17 -7.58 -18.97
N VAL A 298 21.14 -8.37 -18.66
CA VAL A 298 20.32 -9.06 -19.66
C VAL A 298 19.59 -8.07 -20.56
N ASP A 299 19.04 -6.99 -20.02
CA ASP A 299 18.34 -5.96 -20.81
C ASP A 299 19.29 -5.17 -21.74
N SER A 300 20.60 -5.09 -21.43
CA SER A 300 21.56 -4.36 -22.25
C SER A 300 21.86 -5.05 -23.58
N TRP A 301 21.88 -6.36 -23.62
CA TRP A 301 22.27 -7.12 -24.80
C TRP A 301 21.12 -7.86 -25.49
N ARG A 302 20.07 -8.27 -24.75
CA ARG A 302 18.93 -8.99 -25.31
C ARG A 302 18.06 -8.07 -26.16
N GLY A 303 17.75 -8.47 -27.39
CA GLY A 303 16.89 -7.69 -28.27
C GLY A 303 16.24 -8.54 -29.36
N ASP A 304 15.01 -8.17 -29.75
CA ASP A 304 14.29 -8.85 -30.82
C ASP A 304 15.05 -8.73 -32.15
N GLY A 305 15.27 -9.87 -32.81
CA GLY A 305 15.95 -9.94 -34.12
C GLY A 305 17.47 -9.98 -34.06
N LYS A 306 18.12 -9.88 -32.89
CA LYS A 306 19.56 -10.12 -32.74
C LYS A 306 19.89 -11.61 -32.87
N SER A 307 20.98 -11.92 -33.55
CA SER A 307 21.56 -13.28 -33.58
C SER A 307 22.24 -13.61 -32.25
N THR A 308 22.44 -14.90 -31.96
CA THR A 308 23.20 -15.34 -30.78
C THR A 308 24.60 -14.73 -30.74
N GLU A 309 25.28 -14.59 -31.89
CA GLU A 309 26.62 -13.99 -31.97
C GLU A 309 26.61 -12.49 -31.60
N GLU A 310 25.61 -11.74 -32.05
CA GLU A 310 25.42 -10.34 -31.66
C GLU A 310 25.13 -10.21 -30.17
N MET A 311 24.23 -11.03 -29.62
CA MET A 311 23.91 -11.05 -28.19
C MET A 311 25.14 -11.41 -27.34
N ARG A 312 25.94 -12.40 -27.74
CA ARG A 312 27.18 -12.76 -27.04
C ARG A 312 28.20 -11.63 -27.03
N ARG A 313 28.41 -10.98 -28.18
CA ARG A 313 29.33 -9.81 -28.29
C ARG A 313 28.87 -8.68 -27.36
N ASP A 314 27.59 -8.33 -27.41
CA ASP A 314 27.04 -7.24 -26.61
C ASP A 314 27.08 -7.61 -25.10
N ALA A 315 26.77 -8.84 -24.73
CA ALA A 315 26.86 -9.35 -23.36
C ALA A 315 28.30 -9.27 -22.79
N LEU A 316 29.30 -9.52 -23.64
CA LEU A 316 30.72 -9.42 -23.26
C LEU A 316 31.18 -7.97 -23.07
N GLN A 317 30.62 -6.99 -23.82
CA GLN A 317 30.92 -5.57 -23.61
C GLN A 317 30.51 -5.09 -22.21
N GLU A 318 29.48 -5.70 -21.63
CA GLU A 318 28.95 -5.41 -20.30
C GLU A 318 29.44 -6.42 -19.23
N GLU A 319 30.65 -6.96 -19.40
CA GLU A 319 31.24 -7.95 -18.46
C GLU A 319 31.29 -7.44 -17.01
N GLY A 320 31.45 -6.12 -16.81
CA GLY A 320 31.44 -5.51 -15.49
C GLY A 320 30.17 -5.82 -14.71
N SER A 321 29.00 -5.68 -15.33
CA SER A 321 27.68 -5.92 -14.68
C SER A 321 27.49 -7.39 -14.32
N VAL A 322 27.89 -8.34 -15.18
CA VAL A 322 27.80 -9.77 -14.83
C VAL A 322 28.74 -10.14 -13.69
N ARG A 323 29.91 -9.52 -13.60
CA ARG A 323 30.86 -9.71 -12.49
C ARG A 323 30.28 -9.22 -11.17
N GLU A 324 29.65 -8.04 -11.15
CA GLU A 324 28.96 -7.51 -9.98
C GLU A 324 27.79 -8.39 -9.57
N ALA A 325 26.98 -8.88 -10.52
CA ALA A 325 25.89 -9.83 -10.24
C ALA A 325 26.42 -11.11 -9.58
N ILE A 326 27.51 -11.69 -10.09
CA ILE A 326 28.14 -12.88 -9.50
C ILE A 326 28.61 -12.59 -8.07
N ASN A 327 29.28 -11.46 -7.84
CA ASN A 327 29.80 -11.10 -6.52
C ASN A 327 28.68 -10.95 -5.51
N ALA A 328 27.59 -10.27 -5.89
CA ALA A 328 26.44 -10.06 -5.03
C ALA A 328 25.74 -11.40 -4.67
N TYR A 329 25.44 -12.23 -5.67
CA TYR A 329 24.83 -13.55 -5.44
C TYR A 329 25.74 -14.48 -4.62
N ALA A 330 27.04 -14.52 -4.92
CA ALA A 330 28.00 -15.32 -4.16
C ALA A 330 28.12 -14.85 -2.70
N THR A 331 28.04 -13.53 -2.48
CA THR A 331 28.03 -12.98 -1.12
C THR A 331 26.75 -13.39 -0.38
N GLY A 332 25.58 -13.28 -1.00
CA GLY A 332 24.31 -13.74 -0.42
C GLY A 332 24.36 -15.22 -0.02
N PHE A 333 24.85 -16.09 -0.90
CA PHE A 333 24.98 -17.51 -0.61
C PHE A 333 25.98 -17.82 0.51
N ARG A 334 27.11 -17.08 0.61
CA ARG A 334 28.06 -17.22 1.73
C ARG A 334 27.49 -16.74 3.06
N LYS A 335 26.62 -15.72 3.05
CA LYS A 335 25.95 -15.24 4.27
C LYS A 335 24.89 -16.22 4.77
N ASP A 336 24.19 -16.88 3.86
CA ASP A 336 23.25 -17.95 4.17
C ASP A 336 23.38 -19.08 3.13
N PRO A 337 24.13 -20.15 3.46
CA PRO A 337 24.27 -21.29 2.56
C PRO A 337 22.98 -22.05 2.27
N THR A 338 21.90 -21.80 3.03
CA THR A 338 20.57 -22.36 2.74
C THR A 338 19.77 -21.54 1.71
N HIS A 339 20.35 -20.46 1.23
CA HIS A 339 19.74 -19.59 0.22
C HIS A 339 20.14 -20.05 -1.19
N TYR A 340 19.70 -21.26 -1.60
CA TYR A 340 20.06 -21.88 -2.88
C TYR A 340 19.72 -21.03 -4.11
N TYR A 341 18.75 -20.10 -4.00
CA TYR A 341 18.45 -19.13 -5.07
C TYR A 341 19.68 -18.26 -5.42
N SER A 342 20.38 -17.74 -4.43
CA SER A 342 21.62 -16.99 -4.66
C SER A 342 22.70 -17.90 -5.25
N GLY A 343 22.85 -19.10 -4.70
CA GLY A 343 23.84 -20.07 -5.13
C GLY A 343 23.71 -20.41 -6.61
N ILE A 344 22.51 -20.84 -7.05
CA ILE A 344 22.29 -21.26 -8.45
C ILE A 344 22.47 -20.09 -9.44
N ASN A 345 22.05 -18.88 -9.07
CA ASN A 345 22.27 -17.73 -9.95
C ASN A 345 23.76 -17.38 -10.07
N ALA A 346 24.52 -17.42 -8.97
CA ALA A 346 25.97 -17.23 -9.02
C ALA A 346 26.67 -18.29 -9.88
N VAL A 347 26.35 -19.57 -9.68
CA VAL A 347 26.90 -20.70 -10.46
C VAL A 347 26.59 -20.55 -11.95
N THR A 348 25.33 -20.26 -12.28
CA THR A 348 24.91 -20.04 -13.69
C THR A 348 25.71 -18.93 -14.34
N LEU A 349 25.85 -17.79 -13.66
CA LEU A 349 26.58 -16.65 -14.20
C LEU A 349 28.10 -16.90 -14.29
N LEU A 350 28.69 -17.66 -13.37
CA LEU A 350 30.08 -18.10 -13.45
C LEU A 350 30.33 -18.99 -14.69
N TYR A 351 29.44 -19.91 -14.99
CA TYR A 351 29.51 -20.71 -16.20
C TYR A 351 29.37 -19.86 -17.46
N LEU A 352 28.41 -18.95 -17.49
CA LEU A 352 28.20 -18.03 -18.62
C LEU A 352 29.39 -17.10 -18.84
N GLN A 353 29.95 -16.51 -17.75
CA GLN A 353 31.15 -15.67 -17.84
C GLN A 353 32.34 -16.45 -18.40
N SER A 354 32.57 -17.68 -17.92
CA SER A 354 33.63 -18.54 -18.43
C SER A 354 33.46 -18.86 -19.92
N ASP A 355 32.25 -19.15 -20.35
CA ASP A 355 31.93 -19.46 -21.76
C ASP A 355 32.08 -18.22 -22.66
N LEU A 356 31.62 -17.05 -22.22
CA LEU A 356 31.71 -15.81 -22.97
C LEU A 356 33.15 -15.31 -23.13
N THR A 357 33.96 -15.41 -22.07
CA THR A 357 35.34 -14.92 -22.03
C THR A 357 36.36 -15.95 -22.55
N GLY A 358 35.96 -17.24 -22.62
CA GLY A 358 36.85 -18.35 -22.91
C GLY A 358 37.82 -18.68 -21.77
N LYS A 359 37.60 -18.13 -20.57
CA LYS A 359 38.43 -18.35 -19.36
C LYS A 359 37.60 -18.56 -18.12
N ASP A 360 37.88 -19.62 -17.39
CA ASP A 360 37.35 -19.82 -16.04
C ASP A 360 38.29 -19.13 -15.03
N GLU A 361 37.95 -17.90 -14.65
CA GLU A 361 38.77 -17.12 -13.72
C GLU A 361 38.67 -17.59 -12.27
N ARG A 362 37.59 -18.29 -11.90
CA ARG A 362 37.27 -18.66 -10.54
C ARG A 362 36.81 -20.12 -10.38
N PRO A 363 37.55 -21.10 -10.93
CA PRO A 363 37.11 -22.50 -10.97
C PRO A 363 36.87 -23.09 -9.58
N GLY A 364 37.70 -22.76 -8.61
CA GLY A 364 37.53 -23.21 -7.22
C GLY A 364 36.24 -22.71 -6.59
N VAL A 365 35.94 -21.43 -6.74
CA VAL A 365 34.69 -20.83 -6.23
C VAL A 365 33.45 -21.42 -6.92
N ARG A 366 33.52 -21.62 -8.24
CA ARG A 366 32.44 -22.24 -9.00
C ARG A 366 32.12 -23.64 -8.52
N MET A 367 33.16 -24.51 -8.36
CA MET A 367 33.00 -25.87 -7.88
C MET A 367 32.47 -25.93 -6.46
N GLU A 368 33.01 -25.11 -5.56
CA GLU A 368 32.57 -25.04 -4.17
C GLU A 368 31.07 -24.63 -4.07
N MET A 369 30.67 -23.64 -4.84
CA MET A 369 29.28 -23.17 -4.85
C MET A 369 28.33 -24.20 -5.49
N GLU A 370 28.76 -24.88 -6.55
CA GLU A 370 28.00 -25.95 -7.20
C GLU A 370 27.67 -27.10 -6.21
N GLU A 371 28.68 -27.56 -5.48
CA GLU A 371 28.51 -28.58 -4.46
C GLU A 371 27.63 -28.10 -3.30
N GLY A 372 27.83 -26.85 -2.86
CA GLY A 372 27.02 -26.23 -1.81
C GLY A 372 25.54 -26.15 -2.20
N VAL A 373 25.22 -25.68 -3.40
CA VAL A 373 23.83 -25.62 -3.92
C VAL A 373 23.23 -27.03 -4.01
N ARG A 374 24.00 -27.99 -4.51
CA ARG A 374 23.55 -29.40 -4.63
C ARG A 374 23.22 -30.00 -3.26
N TRP A 375 24.05 -29.71 -2.27
CA TRP A 375 23.84 -30.16 -0.89
C TRP A 375 22.59 -29.54 -0.26
N ASP A 376 22.45 -28.22 -0.35
CA ASP A 376 21.32 -27.49 0.23
C ASP A 376 19.97 -27.89 -0.39
N VAL A 377 19.91 -27.94 -1.71
CA VAL A 377 18.71 -28.36 -2.43
C VAL A 377 18.28 -29.78 -2.05
N ARG A 378 19.21 -30.73 -1.88
CA ARG A 378 18.89 -32.08 -1.39
C ARG A 378 18.29 -32.02 0.01
N GLY A 379 18.87 -31.23 0.92
CA GLY A 379 18.33 -31.05 2.27
C GLY A 379 16.95 -30.39 2.27
N ALA A 380 16.68 -29.43 1.38
CA ALA A 380 15.36 -28.84 1.21
C ALA A 380 14.33 -29.88 0.72
N LEU A 381 14.70 -30.71 -0.26
CA LEU A 381 13.83 -31.77 -0.81
C LEU A 381 13.57 -32.93 0.17
N GLU A 382 14.48 -33.21 1.09
CA GLU A 382 14.25 -34.15 2.20
C GLU A 382 13.17 -33.64 3.16
N LYS A 383 13.15 -32.32 3.43
CA LYS A 383 12.13 -31.68 4.28
C LYS A 383 10.78 -31.53 3.58
N ASP A 384 10.80 -31.06 2.35
CA ASP A 384 9.60 -30.91 1.49
C ASP A 384 9.84 -31.46 0.08
N PRO A 385 9.46 -32.72 -0.18
CA PRO A 385 9.60 -33.33 -1.51
C PRO A 385 8.79 -32.65 -2.62
N LYS A 386 7.85 -31.74 -2.28
CA LYS A 386 7.02 -30.99 -3.22
C LYS A 386 7.49 -29.54 -3.42
N ASP A 387 8.61 -29.14 -2.83
CA ASP A 387 9.18 -27.82 -3.07
C ASP A 387 9.58 -27.67 -4.56
N TYR A 388 8.77 -26.88 -5.29
CA TYR A 388 9.01 -26.60 -6.69
C TYR A 388 10.37 -25.90 -6.91
N TRP A 389 10.68 -24.91 -6.08
CA TRP A 389 11.87 -24.10 -6.28
C TRP A 389 13.16 -24.90 -6.04
N ALA A 390 13.14 -25.77 -5.06
CA ALA A 390 14.26 -26.70 -4.83
C ALA A 390 14.43 -27.67 -6.01
N ARG A 391 13.33 -28.24 -6.55
CA ARG A 391 13.41 -29.13 -7.71
C ARG A 391 13.89 -28.43 -8.96
N VAL A 392 13.39 -27.24 -9.26
CA VAL A 392 13.83 -26.51 -10.46
C VAL A 392 15.28 -26.02 -10.32
N THR A 393 15.72 -25.64 -9.10
CA THR A 393 17.12 -25.31 -8.85
C THR A 393 18.04 -26.49 -9.14
N LEU A 394 17.64 -27.70 -8.76
CA LEU A 394 18.38 -28.90 -9.12
C LEU A 394 18.39 -29.10 -10.65
N ALA A 395 17.26 -28.92 -11.33
CA ALA A 395 17.17 -29.04 -12.78
C ALA A 395 18.01 -27.98 -13.50
N ASP A 396 18.02 -26.73 -13.02
CA ASP A 396 18.88 -25.66 -13.53
C ASP A 396 20.39 -26.00 -13.36
N LEU A 397 20.74 -26.62 -12.24
CA LEU A 397 22.10 -27.10 -12.02
C LEU A 397 22.47 -28.22 -13.00
N GLU A 398 21.57 -29.17 -13.24
CA GLU A 398 21.81 -30.27 -14.19
C GLU A 398 21.97 -29.75 -15.64
N VAL A 399 21.28 -28.64 -16.03
CA VAL A 399 21.53 -28.00 -17.34
C VAL A 399 22.99 -27.59 -17.51
N LEU A 400 23.64 -27.13 -16.45
CA LEU A 400 24.99 -26.62 -16.52
C LEU A 400 26.04 -27.73 -16.66
N VAL A 401 25.78 -28.92 -16.06
CA VAL A 401 26.83 -29.95 -15.88
C VAL A 401 26.48 -31.33 -16.44
N SER A 402 25.22 -31.65 -16.70
CA SER A 402 24.79 -33.01 -17.02
C SER A 402 24.40 -33.18 -18.48
N ALA A 403 24.17 -34.45 -18.92
CA ALA A 403 23.68 -34.77 -20.21
C ALA A 403 22.17 -34.48 -20.35
N LYS A 404 21.70 -34.35 -21.59
CA LYS A 404 20.35 -33.96 -21.93
C LYS A 404 19.25 -34.82 -21.30
N ASP A 405 19.42 -36.14 -21.22
CA ASP A 405 18.46 -37.08 -20.61
C ASP A 405 18.27 -36.81 -19.10
N VAL A 406 19.34 -36.51 -18.38
CA VAL A 406 19.30 -36.15 -16.94
C VAL A 406 18.54 -34.84 -16.75
N VAL A 407 18.77 -33.87 -17.62
CA VAL A 407 18.07 -32.57 -17.59
C VAL A 407 16.57 -32.75 -17.83
N GLU A 408 16.20 -33.60 -18.84
CA GLU A 408 14.79 -33.90 -19.10
C GLU A 408 14.09 -34.48 -17.87
N ASP A 409 14.70 -35.44 -17.21
CA ASP A 409 14.10 -36.09 -16.03
C ASP A 409 14.01 -35.15 -14.83
N ALA A 410 14.99 -34.29 -14.63
CA ALA A 410 14.97 -33.27 -13.60
C ALA A 410 13.82 -32.25 -13.81
N TYR A 411 13.64 -31.72 -15.03
CA TYR A 411 12.53 -30.81 -15.34
C TYR A 411 11.16 -31.50 -15.31
N LYS A 412 11.03 -32.75 -15.74
CA LYS A 412 9.78 -33.52 -15.57
C LYS A 412 9.40 -33.62 -14.09
N SER A 413 10.40 -33.89 -13.23
CA SER A 413 10.21 -33.93 -11.77
C SER A 413 9.79 -32.59 -11.18
N ALA A 414 10.38 -31.47 -11.62
CA ALA A 414 9.99 -30.13 -11.20
C ALA A 414 8.56 -29.76 -11.64
N VAL A 415 8.24 -29.97 -12.92
CA VAL A 415 6.91 -29.68 -13.48
C VAL A 415 5.81 -30.51 -12.83
N ALA A 416 6.11 -31.73 -12.38
CA ALA A 416 5.13 -32.60 -11.71
C ALA A 416 4.58 -32.01 -10.40
N VAL A 417 5.33 -31.11 -9.73
CA VAL A 417 4.93 -30.46 -8.48
C VAL A 417 4.51 -29.00 -8.64
N ALA A 418 4.55 -28.44 -9.84
CA ALA A 418 4.32 -27.01 -10.12
C ALA A 418 2.85 -26.55 -9.99
N GLU A 419 1.91 -27.36 -9.48
CA GLU A 419 0.50 -27.05 -9.19
C GLU A 419 -0.23 -26.16 -10.23
N LYS A 420 0.21 -26.20 -11.50
CA LYS A 420 -0.28 -25.33 -12.60
C LYS A 420 -0.06 -23.83 -12.35
N ASP A 421 0.94 -23.46 -11.59
CA ASP A 421 1.31 -22.06 -11.38
C ASP A 421 2.08 -21.51 -12.62
N TRP A 422 1.41 -20.65 -13.37
CA TRP A 422 1.98 -20.03 -14.56
C TRP A 422 3.25 -19.22 -14.24
N PHE A 423 3.27 -18.52 -13.09
CA PHE A 423 4.39 -17.68 -12.70
C PHE A 423 5.66 -18.49 -12.43
N GLN A 424 5.53 -19.59 -11.69
CA GLN A 424 6.65 -20.51 -11.41
C GLN A 424 7.26 -21.03 -12.71
N LEU A 425 6.42 -21.60 -13.58
CA LEU A 425 6.89 -22.16 -14.85
C LEU A 425 7.49 -21.10 -15.78
N ASN A 426 6.87 -19.92 -15.88
CA ASN A 426 7.40 -18.85 -16.73
C ASN A 426 8.73 -18.29 -16.19
N SER A 427 8.90 -18.22 -14.88
CA SER A 427 10.17 -17.80 -14.27
C SER A 427 11.31 -18.74 -14.63
N SER A 428 11.08 -20.06 -14.52
CA SER A 428 12.07 -21.08 -14.91
C SER A 428 12.34 -21.08 -16.43
N ARG A 429 11.30 -20.80 -17.21
CA ARG A 429 11.44 -20.62 -18.67
C ARG A 429 12.41 -19.48 -19.02
N GLN A 430 12.33 -18.34 -18.32
CA GLN A 430 13.23 -17.21 -18.57
C GLN A 430 14.68 -17.52 -18.27
N GLN A 431 14.94 -18.36 -17.25
CA GLN A 431 16.32 -18.81 -16.94
C GLN A 431 16.89 -19.69 -18.07
N LEU A 432 16.13 -20.61 -18.62
CA LEU A 432 16.55 -21.43 -19.75
C LEU A 432 16.73 -20.62 -21.05
N LEU A 433 15.87 -19.62 -21.28
CA LEU A 433 16.01 -18.70 -22.40
C LEU A 433 17.31 -17.89 -22.31
N LEU A 434 17.74 -17.50 -21.09
CA LEU A 434 19.02 -16.84 -20.91
C LEU A 434 20.19 -17.67 -21.44
N LEU A 435 20.21 -18.96 -21.14
CA LEU A 435 21.25 -19.88 -21.61
C LEU A 435 21.18 -20.07 -23.13
N LYS A 436 19.98 -20.30 -23.65
CA LYS A 436 19.73 -20.50 -25.09
C LYS A 436 20.13 -19.27 -25.91
N ASP A 437 19.73 -18.06 -25.50
CA ASP A 437 20.00 -16.82 -26.23
C ASP A 437 21.50 -16.56 -26.36
N LEU A 438 22.28 -16.92 -25.34
CA LEU A 438 23.73 -16.85 -25.35
C LEU A 438 24.42 -18.09 -25.97
N GLY A 439 23.67 -19.07 -26.48
CA GLY A 439 24.22 -20.26 -27.13
C GLY A 439 24.95 -21.21 -26.16
N PHE A 440 24.74 -21.07 -24.86
CA PHE A 440 25.35 -21.92 -23.86
C PHE A 440 24.48 -23.14 -23.54
N ARG A 441 25.07 -24.34 -23.66
CA ARG A 441 24.35 -25.61 -23.39
C ARG A 441 22.99 -25.70 -24.11
N THR A 442 22.96 -25.26 -25.34
CA THR A 442 21.70 -25.10 -26.13
C THR A 442 20.87 -26.38 -26.20
N PRO A 443 21.44 -27.59 -26.46
CA PRO A 443 20.63 -28.82 -26.50
C PRO A 443 19.96 -29.16 -25.17
N GLU A 444 20.63 -28.91 -24.06
CA GLU A 444 20.13 -29.17 -22.70
C GLU A 444 19.09 -28.09 -22.30
N ALA A 445 19.35 -26.82 -22.59
CA ALA A 445 18.40 -25.74 -22.37
C ALA A 445 17.10 -25.93 -23.18
N GLU A 446 17.20 -26.34 -24.42
CA GLU A 446 16.04 -26.65 -25.29
C GLU A 446 15.25 -27.87 -24.79
N ALA A 447 15.90 -28.86 -24.21
CA ALA A 447 15.23 -29.99 -23.59
C ALA A 447 14.37 -29.56 -22.39
N GLY A 448 14.93 -28.72 -21.49
CA GLY A 448 14.18 -28.15 -20.37
C GLY A 448 13.03 -27.25 -20.86
N LEU A 449 13.28 -26.37 -21.84
CA LEU A 449 12.27 -25.50 -22.44
C LEU A 449 11.08 -26.30 -23.02
N ALA A 450 11.34 -27.39 -23.75
CA ALA A 450 10.29 -28.21 -24.32
C ALA A 450 9.33 -28.81 -23.27
N ILE A 451 9.85 -29.14 -22.09
CA ILE A 451 9.06 -29.66 -20.97
C ILE A 451 8.23 -28.55 -20.33
N ILE A 452 8.83 -27.40 -20.05
CA ILE A 452 8.15 -26.25 -19.46
C ILE A 452 7.10 -25.69 -20.43
N ASP A 453 7.41 -25.52 -21.72
CA ASP A 453 6.48 -24.99 -22.72
C ASP A 453 5.26 -25.94 -22.90
N ARG A 454 5.47 -27.25 -22.83
CA ARG A 454 4.37 -28.23 -22.81
C ARG A 454 3.49 -28.09 -21.56
N ALA A 455 4.08 -27.78 -20.39
CA ALA A 455 3.31 -27.53 -19.18
C ALA A 455 2.54 -26.21 -19.26
N LEU A 456 3.19 -25.15 -19.73
CA LEU A 456 2.57 -23.84 -19.93
C LEU A 456 1.43 -23.87 -20.95
N SER A 457 1.53 -24.69 -22.04
CA SER A 457 0.46 -24.81 -23.03
C SER A 457 -0.86 -25.41 -22.48
N ARG A 458 -0.80 -26.01 -21.29
CA ARG A 458 -1.97 -26.56 -20.57
C ARG A 458 -2.57 -25.60 -19.57
N ILE A 459 -1.95 -24.45 -19.40
CA ILE A 459 -2.35 -23.39 -18.47
C ILE A 459 -2.70 -22.17 -19.32
N ASN A 460 -3.89 -21.60 -19.10
CA ASN A 460 -4.23 -20.35 -19.77
C ASN A 460 -3.28 -19.24 -19.29
N PRO A 461 -2.54 -18.58 -20.21
CA PRO A 461 -1.79 -17.39 -19.83
C PRO A 461 -2.76 -16.33 -19.29
N PRO A 462 -2.29 -15.41 -18.44
CA PRO A 462 -3.09 -14.26 -18.05
C PRO A 462 -3.65 -13.62 -19.33
N GLU A 463 -4.97 -13.49 -19.43
CA GLU A 463 -5.61 -12.90 -20.61
C GLU A 463 -5.00 -11.51 -20.87
N LYS A 464 -4.55 -11.27 -22.10
CA LYS A 464 -4.24 -9.92 -22.59
C LYS A 464 -5.57 -9.17 -22.70
N THR A 465 -5.99 -8.56 -21.64
CA THR A 465 -7.19 -7.72 -21.66
C THR A 465 -6.95 -6.50 -22.55
N TRP A 466 -8.02 -6.03 -23.20
CA TRP A 466 -8.01 -4.75 -23.91
C TRP A 466 -7.49 -3.65 -22.96
N THR A 467 -6.59 -2.80 -23.45
CA THR A 467 -5.96 -1.75 -22.66
C THR A 467 -6.33 -0.38 -23.23
N PRO A 468 -6.92 0.53 -22.43
CA PRO A 468 -7.25 1.87 -22.91
C PRO A 468 -6.00 2.68 -23.26
N GLN A 469 -6.13 3.59 -24.24
CA GLN A 469 -5.09 4.57 -24.58
C GLN A 469 -5.01 5.65 -23.49
N GLN A 470 -6.17 6.22 -23.14
CA GLN A 470 -6.34 7.15 -22.04
C GLN A 470 -7.46 6.67 -21.10
N VAL A 471 -7.40 7.09 -19.86
CA VAL A 471 -8.41 6.81 -18.84
C VAL A 471 -8.91 8.13 -18.28
N PHE A 472 -10.13 8.49 -18.62
CA PHE A 472 -10.78 9.67 -18.09
C PHE A 472 -11.48 9.33 -16.77
N ILE A 473 -11.36 10.20 -15.80
CA ILE A 473 -12.15 10.15 -14.58
C ILE A 473 -12.78 11.51 -14.35
N PHE A 474 -14.02 11.54 -13.91
CA PHE A 474 -14.74 12.78 -13.68
C PHE A 474 -15.32 12.85 -12.28
N SER A 475 -15.29 14.04 -11.70
CA SER A 475 -16.03 14.40 -10.49
C SER A 475 -16.50 15.86 -10.63
N GLY A 476 -17.73 16.12 -10.32
CA GLY A 476 -18.27 17.47 -10.46
C GLY A 476 -19.52 17.72 -9.62
N HIS A 477 -19.91 18.99 -9.60
CA HIS A 477 -21.14 19.39 -8.92
C HIS A 477 -22.37 18.74 -9.58
N MET A 478 -23.29 18.27 -8.74
CA MET A 478 -24.65 17.97 -9.16
C MET A 478 -25.41 19.25 -9.45
N ILE A 479 -26.46 19.17 -10.25
CA ILE A 479 -27.44 20.26 -10.39
C ILE A 479 -27.97 20.64 -9.00
N ASP A 480 -28.07 21.93 -8.74
CA ASP A 480 -28.59 22.43 -7.47
C ASP A 480 -30.06 22.04 -7.27
N ALA A 481 -30.35 21.52 -6.07
CA ALA A 481 -31.75 21.31 -5.68
C ALA A 481 -32.51 22.65 -5.57
N PRO A 482 -33.82 22.66 -5.82
CA PRO A 482 -34.63 23.86 -5.65
C PRO A 482 -34.46 24.47 -4.25
N GLY A 483 -34.17 25.78 -4.19
CA GLY A 483 -34.04 26.51 -2.93
C GLY A 483 -32.70 26.42 -2.25
N ARG A 484 -31.64 25.92 -2.89
CA ARG A 484 -30.28 25.91 -2.34
C ARG A 484 -29.78 27.34 -2.07
N GLU A 485 -29.39 27.63 -0.84
CA GLU A 485 -28.94 28.97 -0.40
C GLU A 485 -27.67 29.44 -1.13
N GLU A 486 -26.69 28.56 -1.29
CA GLU A 486 -25.43 28.83 -2.02
C GLU A 486 -25.38 28.01 -3.31
N PRO A 487 -25.75 28.58 -4.46
CA PRO A 487 -25.74 27.86 -5.73
C PRO A 487 -24.31 27.45 -6.13
N ARG A 488 -24.16 26.19 -6.53
CA ARG A 488 -22.89 25.63 -7.05
C ARG A 488 -22.99 25.30 -8.53
N PHE A 489 -24.15 24.77 -8.96
CA PHE A 489 -24.44 24.44 -10.34
C PHE A 489 -25.95 24.66 -10.63
N PRO A 490 -26.38 25.93 -10.86
CA PRO A 490 -27.74 26.25 -11.20
C PRO A 490 -28.20 25.61 -12.51
N PRO A 491 -29.48 25.20 -12.65
CA PRO A 491 -30.00 24.55 -13.86
C PRO A 491 -29.80 25.35 -15.16
N ASP A 492 -29.87 26.68 -15.11
CA ASP A 492 -29.66 27.56 -16.27
C ASP A 492 -28.20 27.54 -16.80
N LYS A 493 -27.25 27.01 -16.04
CA LYS A 493 -25.84 26.87 -16.42
C LYS A 493 -25.50 25.54 -17.09
N GLU A 494 -26.47 24.63 -17.22
CA GLU A 494 -26.26 23.29 -17.81
C GLU A 494 -25.55 23.33 -19.16
N LYS A 495 -26.05 24.18 -20.08
CA LYS A 495 -25.47 24.29 -21.43
C LYS A 495 -24.04 24.79 -21.45
N ILE A 496 -23.69 25.68 -20.53
CA ILE A 496 -22.33 26.21 -20.39
C ILE A 496 -21.39 25.09 -19.88
N ALA A 497 -21.84 24.37 -18.86
CA ALA A 497 -21.06 23.23 -18.31
C ALA A 497 -20.87 22.13 -19.36
N ALA A 498 -21.91 21.75 -20.09
CA ALA A 498 -21.85 20.76 -21.17
C ALA A 498 -20.85 21.16 -22.26
N ALA A 499 -20.89 22.42 -22.72
CA ALA A 499 -19.95 22.93 -23.71
C ALA A 499 -18.49 22.92 -23.19
N ALA A 500 -18.25 23.30 -21.92
CA ALA A 500 -16.93 23.29 -21.32
C ALA A 500 -16.37 21.88 -21.17
N ILE A 501 -17.18 20.90 -20.76
CA ILE A 501 -16.81 19.49 -20.66
C ILE A 501 -16.47 18.94 -22.05
N ALA A 502 -17.35 19.16 -23.03
CA ALA A 502 -17.13 18.72 -24.41
C ALA A 502 -15.85 19.28 -25.01
N ALA A 503 -15.63 20.61 -24.89
CA ALA A 503 -14.41 21.26 -25.36
C ALA A 503 -13.12 20.67 -24.69
N LYS A 504 -13.18 20.35 -23.40
CA LYS A 504 -12.05 19.73 -22.71
C LYS A 504 -11.77 18.31 -23.20
N LEU A 505 -12.79 17.51 -23.44
CA LEU A 505 -12.63 16.18 -24.03
C LEU A 505 -12.07 16.24 -25.45
N ASP A 506 -12.46 17.24 -26.27
CA ASP A 506 -11.92 17.47 -27.60
C ASP A 506 -10.44 17.88 -27.54
N GLU A 507 -10.07 18.80 -26.64
CA GLU A 507 -8.69 19.19 -26.37
C GLU A 507 -7.82 17.97 -26.03
N LEU A 508 -8.35 17.06 -25.22
CA LEU A 508 -7.68 15.83 -24.80
C LEU A 508 -7.78 14.70 -25.83
N LYS A 509 -8.45 14.93 -26.94
CA LYS A 509 -8.64 13.97 -28.06
C LYS A 509 -9.30 12.66 -27.59
N ALA A 510 -10.30 12.77 -26.71
CA ALA A 510 -11.05 11.61 -26.23
C ALA A 510 -11.75 10.86 -27.38
N GLY A 511 -11.64 9.52 -27.40
CA GLY A 511 -12.14 8.72 -28.50
C GLY A 511 -12.35 7.24 -28.21
N GLN A 512 -12.58 6.46 -29.25
CA GLN A 512 -13.01 5.04 -29.19
C GLN A 512 -12.00 4.10 -28.47
N GLY A 513 -10.73 4.49 -28.39
CA GLY A 513 -9.69 3.71 -27.69
C GLY A 513 -9.62 3.97 -26.19
N ASP A 514 -10.48 4.82 -25.65
CA ASP A 514 -10.40 5.33 -24.29
C ASP A 514 -11.45 4.71 -23.36
N LEU A 515 -11.22 4.84 -22.05
CA LEU A 515 -12.11 4.44 -20.98
C LEU A 515 -12.43 5.65 -20.10
N ALA A 516 -13.68 5.79 -19.68
CA ALA A 516 -14.11 6.84 -18.78
C ALA A 516 -14.79 6.29 -17.53
N PHE A 517 -14.60 6.96 -16.40
CA PHE A 517 -15.22 6.67 -15.10
C PHE A 517 -15.96 7.88 -14.59
N CYS A 518 -17.18 7.69 -14.09
CA CYS A 518 -17.94 8.71 -13.37
C CYS A 518 -18.93 8.08 -12.38
N GLY A 519 -19.52 8.90 -11.50
CA GLY A 519 -20.53 8.48 -10.53
C GLY A 519 -21.94 8.38 -11.11
N GLY A 520 -22.21 9.01 -12.24
CA GLY A 520 -23.54 8.97 -12.89
C GLY A 520 -24.62 9.83 -12.23
N ALA A 521 -24.26 10.77 -11.35
CA ALA A 521 -25.19 11.71 -10.73
C ALA A 521 -25.72 12.76 -11.73
N CYS A 522 -26.88 13.35 -11.45
CA CYS A 522 -27.40 14.46 -12.25
C CYS A 522 -26.45 15.67 -12.22
N GLY A 523 -26.28 16.35 -13.34
CA GLY A 523 -25.36 17.47 -13.50
C GLY A 523 -24.04 17.05 -14.15
N GLY A 524 -22.89 17.40 -13.55
CA GLY A 524 -21.58 17.23 -14.17
C GLY A 524 -21.28 15.82 -14.65
N ASP A 525 -21.55 14.81 -13.83
CA ASP A 525 -21.28 13.41 -14.17
C ASP A 525 -22.07 12.95 -15.40
N MET A 526 -23.36 13.29 -15.47
CA MET A 526 -24.21 12.93 -16.60
C MET A 526 -23.78 13.64 -17.89
N LEU A 527 -23.48 14.95 -17.81
CA LEU A 527 -22.98 15.72 -18.96
C LEU A 527 -21.65 15.16 -19.48
N PHE A 528 -20.75 14.76 -18.57
CA PHE A 528 -19.50 14.11 -18.92
C PHE A 528 -19.74 12.74 -19.59
N ALA A 529 -20.64 11.94 -19.02
CA ALA A 529 -20.98 10.61 -19.55
C ALA A 529 -21.51 10.73 -20.99
N GLU A 530 -22.45 11.63 -21.25
CA GLU A 530 -23.01 11.89 -22.58
C GLU A 530 -21.91 12.32 -23.56
N ALA A 531 -21.08 13.29 -23.18
CA ALA A 531 -19.99 13.78 -24.02
C ALA A 531 -18.95 12.69 -24.35
N CYS A 532 -18.68 11.77 -23.40
CA CYS A 532 -17.83 10.61 -23.64
C CYS A 532 -18.47 9.62 -24.64
N LEU A 533 -19.73 9.30 -24.45
CA LEU A 533 -20.45 8.37 -25.33
C LEU A 533 -20.59 8.90 -26.76
N GLU A 534 -20.82 10.20 -26.95
CA GLU A 534 -20.83 10.85 -28.27
C GLU A 534 -19.49 10.69 -29.03
N ARG A 535 -18.37 10.61 -28.29
CA ARG A 535 -17.01 10.40 -28.84
C ARG A 535 -16.65 8.92 -28.95
N GLY A 536 -17.57 8.03 -28.59
CA GLY A 536 -17.34 6.59 -28.63
C GLY A 536 -16.44 6.03 -27.53
N VAL A 537 -16.17 6.80 -26.49
CA VAL A 537 -15.43 6.36 -25.30
C VAL A 537 -16.23 5.30 -24.56
N ARG A 538 -15.58 4.25 -24.05
CA ARG A 538 -16.21 3.27 -23.15
C ARG A 538 -16.44 3.91 -21.79
N LEU A 539 -17.60 3.67 -21.18
CA LEU A 539 -18.00 4.29 -19.94
C LEU A 539 -18.28 3.27 -18.85
N ASP A 540 -17.56 3.38 -17.74
CA ASP A 540 -17.79 2.64 -16.50
C ASP A 540 -18.41 3.59 -15.46
N VAL A 541 -19.70 3.42 -15.18
CA VAL A 541 -20.40 4.16 -14.12
C VAL A 541 -20.32 3.36 -12.83
N ARG A 542 -19.88 3.99 -11.74
CA ARG A 542 -19.69 3.34 -10.46
C ARG A 542 -20.57 3.94 -9.38
N LEU A 543 -21.39 3.09 -8.79
CA LEU A 543 -22.39 3.47 -7.79
C LEU A 543 -21.93 3.06 -6.39
N PRO A 544 -22.13 3.93 -5.38
CA PRO A 544 -21.72 3.64 -3.98
C PRO A 544 -22.59 2.58 -3.30
N PHE A 545 -23.81 2.37 -3.79
CA PHE A 545 -24.81 1.43 -3.27
C PHE A 545 -25.80 1.06 -4.39
N ASP A 546 -26.86 0.32 -4.07
CA ASP A 546 -27.84 -0.14 -5.03
C ASP A 546 -28.42 0.98 -5.91
N GLU A 547 -28.75 0.65 -7.16
CA GLU A 547 -29.18 1.61 -8.17
C GLU A 547 -30.48 2.35 -7.81
N PRO A 548 -31.53 1.72 -7.28
CA PRO A 548 -32.74 2.43 -6.89
C PRO A 548 -32.48 3.53 -5.84
N THR A 549 -31.71 3.22 -4.80
CA THR A 549 -31.32 4.19 -3.77
C THR A 549 -30.46 5.31 -4.36
N PHE A 550 -29.54 4.97 -5.27
CA PHE A 550 -28.72 5.97 -5.95
C PHE A 550 -29.56 6.91 -6.80
N LEU A 551 -30.49 6.39 -7.61
CA LEU A 551 -31.36 7.20 -8.44
C LEU A 551 -32.19 8.18 -7.62
N GLN A 552 -32.76 7.73 -6.51
CA GLN A 552 -33.52 8.57 -5.60
C GLN A 552 -32.70 9.74 -5.05
N ASN A 553 -31.48 9.44 -4.59
CA ASN A 553 -30.62 10.40 -3.86
C ASN A 553 -29.82 11.32 -4.78
N SER A 554 -29.48 10.88 -6.00
CA SER A 554 -28.47 11.53 -6.83
C SER A 554 -28.95 11.91 -8.24
N VAL A 555 -30.19 11.55 -8.64
CA VAL A 555 -30.72 11.82 -9.98
C VAL A 555 -32.12 12.38 -9.95
N ALA A 556 -33.09 11.70 -9.31
CA ALA A 556 -34.52 11.99 -9.44
C ALA A 556 -34.94 13.34 -8.85
N PHE A 557 -34.21 13.85 -7.85
CA PHE A 557 -34.55 15.18 -7.28
C PHE A 557 -34.39 16.34 -8.26
N ALA A 558 -33.63 16.14 -9.35
CA ALA A 558 -33.44 17.16 -10.40
C ALA A 558 -34.51 17.10 -11.51
N GLY A 559 -35.45 16.13 -11.44
CA GLY A 559 -36.59 15.98 -12.33
C GLY A 559 -36.50 14.80 -13.30
N ASP A 560 -37.64 14.43 -13.87
CA ASP A 560 -37.79 13.23 -14.71
C ASP A 560 -36.85 13.20 -15.93
N SER A 561 -36.56 14.36 -16.51
CA SER A 561 -35.63 14.46 -17.64
C SER A 561 -34.22 13.92 -17.32
N TRP A 562 -33.75 14.05 -16.08
CA TRP A 562 -32.46 13.49 -15.65
C TRP A 562 -32.53 11.99 -15.46
N VAL A 563 -33.68 11.48 -15.01
CA VAL A 563 -33.94 10.04 -14.92
C VAL A 563 -33.93 9.39 -16.30
N ASP A 564 -34.60 10.02 -17.29
CA ASP A 564 -34.61 9.55 -18.68
C ASP A 564 -33.20 9.53 -19.29
N ARG A 565 -32.38 10.56 -19.02
CA ARG A 565 -30.99 10.64 -19.48
C ARG A 565 -30.15 9.55 -18.85
N TYR A 566 -30.35 9.26 -17.56
CA TYR A 566 -29.66 8.15 -16.89
C TYR A 566 -29.97 6.82 -17.57
N TYR A 567 -31.25 6.52 -17.83
CA TYR A 567 -31.60 5.26 -18.48
C TYR A 567 -31.13 5.21 -19.95
N LYS A 568 -31.10 6.33 -20.64
CA LYS A 568 -30.49 6.42 -21.97
C LYS A 568 -29.00 6.13 -21.95
N MET A 569 -28.25 6.70 -21.00
CA MET A 569 -26.84 6.41 -20.77
C MET A 569 -26.64 4.93 -20.45
N LYS A 570 -27.42 4.37 -19.52
CA LYS A 570 -27.33 2.97 -19.10
C LYS A 570 -27.58 2.00 -20.25
N SER A 571 -28.52 2.31 -21.14
CA SER A 571 -28.87 1.45 -22.30
C SER A 571 -27.83 1.46 -23.43
N ASN A 572 -26.84 2.34 -23.39
CA ASN A 572 -25.80 2.41 -24.39
C ASN A 572 -24.86 1.20 -24.29
N GLU A 573 -24.55 0.55 -25.41
CA GLU A 573 -23.70 -0.67 -25.49
C GLU A 573 -22.27 -0.47 -24.93
N LYS A 574 -21.79 0.78 -24.88
CA LYS A 574 -20.46 1.15 -24.36
C LYS A 574 -20.48 1.47 -22.87
N THR A 575 -21.65 1.48 -22.24
CA THR A 575 -21.81 1.76 -20.82
C THR A 575 -21.87 0.48 -20.01
N ARG A 576 -21.15 0.46 -18.89
CA ARG A 576 -21.26 -0.57 -17.87
C ARG A 576 -21.53 0.09 -16.52
N ILE A 577 -22.51 -0.45 -15.80
CA ILE A 577 -22.82 -0.01 -14.43
C ILE A 577 -22.20 -1.01 -13.46
N TYR A 578 -21.44 -0.50 -12.49
CA TYR A 578 -20.86 -1.27 -11.41
C TYR A 578 -21.35 -0.73 -10.08
N ILE A 579 -21.90 -1.59 -9.26
CA ILE A 579 -22.23 -1.28 -7.86
C ILE A 579 -21.00 -1.67 -7.02
N MET A 580 -20.70 -0.90 -5.98
CA MET A 580 -19.62 -1.20 -5.07
C MET A 580 -19.76 -2.62 -4.52
N PRO A 581 -18.74 -3.47 -4.66
CA PRO A 581 -18.89 -4.88 -4.33
C PRO A 581 -18.97 -5.10 -2.82
N ASP A 582 -19.83 -6.02 -2.40
CA ASP A 582 -20.00 -6.42 -0.99
C ASP A 582 -18.70 -6.94 -0.36
N GLU A 583 -17.79 -7.46 -1.18
CA GLU A 583 -16.48 -7.96 -0.75
C GLU A 583 -15.55 -6.85 -0.23
N LEU A 584 -15.81 -5.59 -0.53
CA LEU A 584 -15.14 -4.47 0.14
C LEU A 584 -15.59 -4.33 1.61
N GLY A 585 -16.70 -4.99 1.97
CA GLY A 585 -17.31 -4.90 3.29
C GLY A 585 -18.07 -3.58 3.51
N PRO A 586 -18.67 -3.41 4.70
CA PRO A 586 -19.45 -2.22 5.01
C PRO A 586 -18.58 -0.96 4.93
N THR A 587 -19.23 0.16 4.61
CA THR A 587 -18.55 1.46 4.69
C THR A 587 -18.13 1.71 6.14
N PRO A 588 -16.86 2.08 6.42
CA PRO A 588 -16.42 2.42 7.76
C PRO A 588 -17.32 3.48 8.41
N LYS A 589 -17.55 3.39 9.73
CA LYS A 589 -18.52 4.21 10.46
C LYS A 589 -18.39 5.72 10.21
N ASN A 590 -17.17 6.20 10.01
CA ASN A 590 -16.88 7.63 9.80
C ASN A 590 -16.60 7.96 8.33
N ALA A 591 -16.86 7.04 7.39
CA ALA A 591 -16.63 7.27 5.97
C ALA A 591 -17.94 7.60 5.23
N ASN A 592 -17.86 8.58 4.32
CA ASN A 592 -18.97 8.89 3.42
C ASN A 592 -18.98 7.88 2.24
N PRO A 593 -20.11 7.20 1.95
CA PRO A 593 -20.21 6.24 0.85
C PRO A 593 -19.84 6.82 -0.52
N TYR A 594 -20.18 8.08 -0.78
CA TYR A 594 -19.79 8.75 -2.04
C TYR A 594 -18.29 9.01 -2.11
N ALA A 595 -17.68 9.36 -0.98
CA ALA A 595 -16.24 9.51 -0.86
C ALA A 595 -15.51 8.20 -1.18
N ARG A 596 -15.97 7.11 -0.57
CA ARG A 596 -15.45 5.76 -0.82
C ARG A 596 -15.59 5.37 -2.28
N ASN A 597 -16.73 5.68 -2.90
CA ASN A 597 -16.97 5.41 -4.31
C ASN A 597 -16.02 6.20 -5.22
N ASN A 598 -15.76 7.45 -4.90
CA ASN A 598 -14.82 8.29 -5.65
C ASN A 598 -13.39 7.73 -5.58
N LEU A 599 -12.94 7.26 -4.42
CA LEU A 599 -11.66 6.57 -4.28
C LEU A 599 -11.64 5.25 -5.07
N TRP A 600 -12.71 4.48 -5.01
CA TRP A 600 -12.82 3.23 -5.77
C TRP A 600 -12.74 3.46 -7.29
N GLN A 601 -13.40 4.52 -7.81
CA GLN A 601 -13.27 4.95 -9.20
C GLN A 601 -11.82 5.31 -9.53
N LEU A 602 -11.21 6.17 -8.72
CA LEU A 602 -9.84 6.64 -8.92
C LEU A 602 -8.85 5.48 -8.92
N TYR A 603 -8.89 4.62 -7.92
CA TYR A 603 -7.95 3.51 -7.81
C TYR A 603 -8.14 2.47 -8.91
N THR A 604 -9.38 2.26 -9.38
CA THR A 604 -9.61 1.42 -10.55
C THR A 604 -9.06 2.07 -11.83
N ALA A 605 -9.20 3.39 -11.98
CA ALA A 605 -8.63 4.11 -13.11
C ALA A 605 -7.09 4.04 -13.11
N LEU A 606 -6.45 4.24 -11.95
CA LEU A 606 -5.00 4.15 -11.79
C LEU A 606 -4.43 2.76 -12.12
N ALA A 607 -5.21 1.70 -11.93
CA ALA A 607 -4.81 0.34 -12.27
C ALA A 607 -4.57 0.11 -13.78
N TRP A 608 -5.14 0.96 -14.63
CA TRP A 608 -4.87 0.95 -16.08
C TRP A 608 -3.54 1.64 -16.45
N GLY A 609 -2.88 2.24 -15.49
CA GLY A 609 -1.63 2.97 -15.61
C GLY A 609 -1.79 4.44 -15.21
N PRO A 610 -1.08 4.89 -14.17
CA PRO A 610 -1.19 6.28 -13.67
C PRO A 610 -0.94 7.33 -14.76
N ASP A 611 -0.03 7.07 -15.70
CA ASP A 611 0.32 7.98 -16.79
C ASP A 611 -0.83 8.20 -17.78
N LYS A 612 -1.79 7.26 -17.86
CA LYS A 612 -2.95 7.33 -18.75
C LYS A 612 -4.10 8.12 -18.17
N VAL A 613 -4.12 8.33 -16.84
CA VAL A 613 -5.23 8.97 -16.14
C VAL A 613 -5.31 10.47 -16.45
N ARG A 614 -6.52 10.92 -16.78
CA ARG A 614 -6.93 12.30 -17.04
C ARG A 614 -8.12 12.62 -16.15
N PHE A 615 -7.88 13.32 -15.06
CA PHE A 615 -8.95 13.73 -14.17
C PHE A 615 -9.52 15.08 -14.62
N VAL A 616 -10.77 15.09 -15.03
CA VAL A 616 -11.52 16.29 -15.37
C VAL A 616 -12.53 16.57 -14.25
N CYS A 617 -12.56 17.78 -13.72
CA CYS A 617 -13.53 18.12 -12.69
C CYS A 617 -14.22 19.47 -12.94
N LEU A 618 -15.53 19.51 -12.63
CA LEU A 618 -16.34 20.73 -12.63
C LEU A 618 -16.47 21.22 -11.19
N TRP A 619 -15.69 22.27 -10.81
CA TRP A 619 -15.51 22.64 -9.42
C TRP A 619 -15.30 24.15 -9.23
N ASN A 620 -15.86 24.71 -8.15
CA ASN A 620 -15.78 26.14 -7.80
C ASN A 620 -14.53 26.49 -6.95
N ARG A 621 -13.61 25.55 -6.74
CA ARG A 621 -12.40 25.66 -5.91
C ARG A 621 -12.65 25.97 -4.43
N LYS A 622 -13.90 25.99 -3.97
CA LYS A 622 -14.23 26.08 -2.55
C LYS A 622 -14.23 24.68 -1.94
N GLY A 623 -13.91 24.58 -0.66
CA GLY A 623 -13.88 23.31 0.06
C GLY A 623 -15.16 22.52 -0.18
N GLY A 624 -15.03 21.21 -0.42
CA GLY A 624 -16.15 20.31 -0.67
C GLY A 624 -16.77 19.80 0.64
N ASP A 625 -17.84 18.99 0.51
CA ASP A 625 -18.63 18.44 1.62
C ASP A 625 -17.89 17.33 2.40
N GLY A 626 -16.60 17.50 2.68
CA GLY A 626 -15.76 16.57 3.47
C GLY A 626 -14.88 15.60 2.65
N ALA A 627 -14.39 14.57 3.29
CA ALA A 627 -13.56 13.53 2.67
C ALA A 627 -14.30 12.89 1.49
N GLY A 628 -13.66 12.85 0.30
CA GLY A 628 -14.22 12.34 -0.95
C GLY A 628 -14.92 13.34 -1.84
N GLY A 629 -15.03 14.60 -1.42
CA GLY A 629 -15.44 15.68 -2.32
C GLY A 629 -14.41 15.92 -3.44
N THR A 630 -14.77 16.78 -4.40
CA THR A 630 -13.91 17.06 -5.56
C THR A 630 -12.50 17.53 -5.16
N GLN A 631 -12.35 18.29 -4.06
CA GLN A 631 -11.06 18.70 -3.56
C GLN A 631 -10.17 17.50 -3.18
N HIS A 632 -10.68 16.55 -2.41
CA HIS A 632 -9.95 15.35 -2.02
C HIS A 632 -9.54 14.51 -3.24
N MET A 633 -10.41 14.42 -4.24
CA MET A 633 -10.09 13.76 -5.51
C MET A 633 -8.95 14.46 -6.26
N VAL A 634 -8.97 15.80 -6.32
CA VAL A 634 -7.88 16.59 -6.94
C VAL A 634 -6.54 16.30 -6.25
N GLU A 635 -6.49 16.39 -4.92
CA GLU A 635 -5.27 16.15 -4.12
C GLU A 635 -4.76 14.72 -4.31
N THR A 636 -5.66 13.73 -4.29
CA THR A 636 -5.31 12.32 -4.48
C THR A 636 -4.78 12.06 -5.89
N VAL A 637 -5.44 12.60 -6.93
CA VAL A 637 -4.97 12.43 -8.31
C VAL A 637 -3.61 13.08 -8.53
N GLN A 638 -3.36 14.26 -7.96
CA GLN A 638 -2.06 14.92 -8.05
C GLN A 638 -0.95 14.08 -7.43
N LYS A 639 -1.23 13.40 -6.32
CA LYS A 639 -0.28 12.47 -5.68
C LYS A 639 0.13 11.31 -6.60
N TYR A 640 -0.79 10.79 -7.42
CA TYR A 640 -0.54 9.59 -8.25
C TYR A 640 -0.19 9.89 -9.71
N SER A 641 -0.89 10.81 -10.37
CA SER A 641 -0.75 11.02 -11.82
C SER A 641 -0.34 12.42 -12.24
N GLY A 642 -0.61 13.42 -11.42
CA GLY A 642 -0.33 14.84 -11.72
C GLY A 642 -1.19 15.49 -12.81
N ARG A 643 -2.13 14.75 -13.44
CA ARG A 643 -2.90 15.21 -14.61
C ARG A 643 -4.33 15.57 -14.26
N VAL A 644 -4.52 16.77 -13.75
CA VAL A 644 -5.80 17.32 -13.30
C VAL A 644 -6.21 18.49 -14.20
N TYR A 645 -7.46 18.49 -14.65
CA TYR A 645 -8.05 19.52 -15.51
C TYR A 645 -9.29 20.09 -14.82
N ILE A 646 -9.20 21.30 -14.29
CA ILE A 646 -10.28 21.95 -13.53
C ILE A 646 -11.08 22.85 -14.46
N LEU A 647 -12.37 22.55 -14.62
CA LEU A 647 -13.39 23.43 -15.19
C LEU A 647 -13.95 24.27 -14.04
N ASP A 648 -13.38 25.47 -13.88
CA ASP A 648 -13.65 26.36 -12.76
C ASP A 648 -14.99 27.07 -12.95
N THR A 649 -16.01 26.66 -12.18
CA THR A 649 -17.36 27.20 -12.31
C THR A 649 -17.44 28.69 -12.03
N THR A 650 -16.56 29.26 -11.19
CA THR A 650 -16.51 30.71 -10.92
C THR A 650 -15.99 31.54 -12.10
N LYS A 651 -15.47 30.87 -13.13
CA LYS A 651 -15.00 31.49 -14.38
C LYS A 651 -15.91 31.18 -15.56
N LEU A 652 -16.75 30.16 -15.42
CA LEU A 652 -17.68 29.75 -16.45
C LEU A 652 -18.98 30.51 -16.36
N TRP A 653 -19.41 30.88 -15.12
CA TRP A 653 -20.59 31.70 -14.84
C TRP A 653 -20.45 32.56 -13.59
#